data_d8fd4872da7745e71892e60fed2eff3a
#
_entry.id   d8fd4872da7745e71892e60fed2eff3a
#
_cell.length_a   1.000
_cell.length_b   1.000
_cell.length_c   1.000
_cell.angle_alpha   90.00
_cell.angle_beta   90.00
_cell.angle_gamma   90.00
#
_symmetry.space_group_name_H-M   'P 1'
#
loop_
_entity.id
_entity.type
_entity.pdbx_description
1 polymer ?
#
loop_
_entity_poly.entity_id
_entity_poly.type
_entity_poly.pdbx_seq_one_letter_code
_entity_poly.pdbx_strand_id
1 'polypeptide(L)'
;MRKTQPGMHMKKTLLALTLTTTAFAQQPYTAWKDHLGGIDSPQYSALKQINKANVSKLRQAWFYPSGDNGFRYGFNPTVIDGRMYVVGLHNAVTALDAATGKLLWSHDLGDAKATVTHRGVAYWQSKDAADRRILFSAGDMLQALDARTGKPIMGFGDNGKVNLRIGLGRDPDTMRRVQSGDPGRVFENLLILGSAPGEEYESPPGDLRAYDTRTGKLMWTFHTVPHPGEMGYDTWPKDAWKWIGGVNAWGEISIDEKRGIAYFPLGSPTYDFYGADRKGSNLFSDCILALDARTGKYLWHFQTTHHDLWDYDLVTAPKLLTIKHDGKNVDAIVQPTKQGFLFVLDRVTGKPVWPIEERKVPKSDVPGEETWPTQPFPTMPPPYSRQVFKADDVNPYIADPKERERFRTQVANSRNLGLFTPPALSDTMQIPGNNGGANWGSVASDPTIGWVYVASKEWPSMLKLETAAGRGGGGGGGGTPAQAGMGVYQANCQTCHQANLGGQLPEVPSLQGIVAKIGADRIRTVVKDGQGSMPGSNLSALDVDHLITYLTAPAGIVPVAGGGRGPGRGAAPAKLTPGNPQRYWTGYGYMNASEGFPAIKPPFFVMTAYDLNKGTIEWQIPVGEIPELVAKGIRNTGSIATRGGPIVTAGGLVIIPSQSDKKLWIYDKDTGKTLAELQMPAAPEGVPSTFEVNGKQYIAVPGRDTSEPRLRPGEPAPPVDPNKKVVQGYYVFTLE
;
A
#
# COMPACT_ATOMS: atom_id res chain seq x y z
N MET A 1 -58.05 83.67 0.26
CA MET A 1 -56.75 83.57 -0.46
C MET A 1 -55.89 82.61 0.28
N ARG A 2 -55.75 81.38 -0.19
CA ARG A 2 -54.77 80.37 0.27
C ARG A 2 -54.16 79.74 -0.96
N LYS A 3 -52.86 79.94 -1.11
CA LYS A 3 -52.05 79.33 -2.17
C LYS A 3 -51.75 77.85 -1.84
N THR A 4 -52.05 76.95 -2.74
CA THR A 4 -51.69 75.54 -2.72
C THR A 4 -50.31 75.38 -3.36
N GLN A 5 -49.39 74.76 -2.64
CA GLN A 5 -48.11 74.27 -3.19
C GLN A 5 -48.25 72.80 -3.75
N PRO A 6 -47.59 72.49 -4.84
CA PRO A 6 -47.64 71.11 -5.41
C PRO A 6 -46.66 70.09 -4.71
N GLY A 7 -47.17 68.94 -4.39
CA GLY A 7 -46.40 67.84 -3.80
C GLY A 7 -45.41 67.19 -4.77
N MET A 8 -44.21 67.05 -4.30
CA MET A 8 -43.10 66.34 -5.01
C MET A 8 -43.16 64.87 -4.78
N HIS A 9 -43.53 64.09 -5.80
CA HIS A 9 -43.49 62.64 -5.76
C HIS A 9 -42.04 62.11 -5.90
N MET A 10 -41.45 61.59 -4.82
CA MET A 10 -40.19 60.96 -4.79
C MET A 10 -40.37 59.50 -5.25
N LYS A 11 -39.95 59.15 -6.47
CA LYS A 11 -39.85 57.78 -6.97
C LYS A 11 -38.74 57.05 -6.21
N LYS A 12 -39.09 56.09 -5.37
CA LYS A 12 -38.14 55.14 -4.75
C LYS A 12 -37.74 54.13 -5.82
N THR A 13 -36.53 54.26 -6.37
CA THR A 13 -35.92 53.24 -7.21
C THR A 13 -35.36 52.12 -6.28
N LEU A 14 -35.99 50.96 -6.28
CA LEU A 14 -35.49 49.75 -5.61
C LEU A 14 -34.36 49.19 -6.46
N LEU A 15 -33.11 49.30 -5.99
CA LEU A 15 -31.94 48.64 -6.58
C LEU A 15 -31.94 47.21 -6.06
N ALA A 16 -32.40 46.24 -6.87
CA ALA A 16 -32.29 44.82 -6.56
C ALA A 16 -30.82 44.39 -6.74
N LEU A 17 -30.11 44.22 -5.63
CA LEU A 17 -28.78 43.60 -5.62
C LEU A 17 -28.97 42.09 -5.83
N THR A 18 -28.81 41.61 -7.06
CA THR A 18 -28.69 40.17 -7.35
C THR A 18 -27.35 39.67 -6.83
N LEU A 19 -27.32 39.08 -5.67
CA LEU A 19 -26.21 38.22 -5.21
C LEU A 19 -26.13 37.02 -6.15
N THR A 20 -25.26 37.09 -7.14
CA THR A 20 -24.81 35.91 -7.87
C THR A 20 -23.93 35.10 -6.92
N THR A 21 -24.51 34.12 -6.26
CA THR A 21 -23.75 33.04 -5.65
C THR A 21 -23.08 32.25 -6.79
N THR A 22 -21.80 32.56 -7.05
CA THR A 22 -20.94 31.66 -7.81
C THR A 22 -20.87 30.38 -7.04
N ALA A 23 -21.73 29.41 -7.40
CA ALA A 23 -21.50 28.03 -7.05
C ALA A 23 -20.10 27.69 -7.57
N PHE A 24 -19.14 27.45 -6.69
CA PHE A 24 -17.90 26.78 -7.06
C PHE A 24 -18.32 25.40 -7.55
N ALA A 25 -18.53 25.26 -8.84
CA ALA A 25 -18.69 23.98 -9.49
C ALA A 25 -17.42 23.19 -9.15
N GLN A 26 -17.58 22.03 -8.51
CA GLN A 26 -16.53 21.06 -8.34
C GLN A 26 -15.85 20.91 -9.71
N GLN A 27 -14.55 21.22 -9.81
CA GLN A 27 -13.85 21.15 -11.10
C GLN A 27 -14.06 19.75 -11.68
N PRO A 28 -14.48 19.62 -12.92
CA PRO A 28 -14.67 18.32 -13.51
C PRO A 28 -13.34 17.56 -13.42
N TYR A 29 -13.35 16.29 -12.99
CA TYR A 29 -12.21 15.39 -12.92
C TYR A 29 -11.66 15.08 -14.33
N THR A 30 -11.20 16.12 -15.04
CA THR A 30 -10.68 16.01 -16.42
C THR A 30 -9.16 16.00 -16.47
N ALA A 31 -8.50 16.41 -15.37
CA ALA A 31 -7.07 16.34 -15.18
C ALA A 31 -6.73 15.34 -14.07
N TRP A 32 -5.58 14.71 -14.16
CA TRP A 32 -5.06 13.79 -13.14
C TRP A 32 -3.97 14.52 -12.31
N LYS A 33 -4.36 15.64 -11.68
CA LYS A 33 -3.43 16.57 -11.04
C LYS A 33 -2.93 16.14 -9.65
N ASP A 34 -3.63 15.21 -9.01
CA ASP A 34 -3.26 14.64 -7.72
C ASP A 34 -3.08 13.14 -7.85
N HIS A 35 -2.34 12.55 -6.94
CA HIS A 35 -2.29 11.10 -6.78
C HIS A 35 -3.72 10.56 -6.61
N LEU A 36 -4.10 9.53 -7.36
CA LEU A 36 -5.45 8.96 -7.45
C LEU A 36 -6.52 9.91 -8.05
N GLY A 37 -6.11 10.91 -8.85
CA GLY A 37 -6.98 11.71 -9.70
C GLY A 37 -7.48 13.02 -9.10
N GLY A 38 -7.66 13.11 -7.80
CA GLY A 38 -8.12 14.30 -7.10
C GLY A 38 -7.72 14.31 -5.63
N ILE A 39 -7.84 15.46 -4.98
CA ILE A 39 -7.54 15.62 -3.55
C ILE A 39 -8.40 14.72 -2.65
N ASP A 40 -9.58 14.34 -3.12
CA ASP A 40 -10.55 13.40 -2.51
C ASP A 40 -10.34 11.94 -2.93
N SER A 41 -9.27 11.67 -3.69
CA SER A 41 -8.82 10.32 -4.08
C SER A 41 -9.88 9.41 -4.74
N PRO A 42 -10.69 9.90 -5.69
CA PRO A 42 -11.83 9.12 -6.20
C PRO A 42 -11.42 7.99 -7.15
N GLN A 43 -10.24 8.07 -7.79
CA GLN A 43 -9.85 7.22 -8.92
C GLN A 43 -10.89 7.28 -10.04
N TYR A 44 -11.46 8.45 -10.24
CA TYR A 44 -12.52 8.76 -11.20
C TYR A 44 -12.08 9.85 -12.17
N SER A 45 -12.56 9.73 -13.42
CA SER A 45 -12.43 10.79 -14.42
C SER A 45 -13.78 11.11 -15.09
N ALA A 46 -14.06 12.39 -15.23
CA ALA A 46 -15.22 12.88 -15.97
C ALA A 46 -15.05 12.82 -17.51
N LEU A 47 -13.88 12.41 -17.98
CA LEU A 47 -13.59 12.21 -19.40
C LEU A 47 -14.42 11.05 -19.97
N LYS A 48 -14.96 11.22 -21.17
CA LYS A 48 -15.84 10.25 -21.84
C LYS A 48 -15.55 10.06 -23.34
N GLN A 49 -14.46 10.62 -23.86
CA GLN A 49 -14.06 10.41 -25.23
C GLN A 49 -13.76 8.92 -25.48
N ILE A 50 -13.00 8.29 -24.55
CA ILE A 50 -12.86 6.84 -24.50
C ILE A 50 -14.05 6.29 -23.72
N ASN A 51 -14.86 5.42 -24.37
CA ASN A 51 -16.12 4.95 -23.83
C ASN A 51 -16.43 3.50 -24.27
N LYS A 52 -17.57 2.95 -23.81
CA LYS A 52 -18.00 1.57 -24.10
C LYS A 52 -18.02 1.22 -25.60
N ALA A 53 -18.32 2.18 -26.47
CA ALA A 53 -18.47 1.93 -27.92
C ALA A 53 -17.13 1.90 -28.68
N ASN A 54 -16.08 2.51 -28.15
CA ASN A 54 -14.82 2.69 -28.88
C ASN A 54 -13.56 2.19 -28.15
N VAL A 55 -13.68 1.71 -26.93
CA VAL A 55 -12.53 1.30 -26.11
C VAL A 55 -11.72 0.15 -26.75
N SER A 56 -12.34 -0.69 -27.57
CA SER A 56 -11.64 -1.73 -28.35
C SER A 56 -10.68 -1.18 -29.42
N LYS A 57 -10.79 0.12 -29.74
CA LYS A 57 -9.92 0.81 -30.72
C LYS A 57 -8.72 1.49 -30.06
N LEU A 58 -8.50 1.30 -28.76
CA LEU A 58 -7.32 1.85 -28.10
C LEU A 58 -6.03 1.33 -28.71
N ARG A 59 -5.07 2.26 -28.89
CA ARG A 59 -3.71 1.96 -29.40
C ARG A 59 -2.68 2.63 -28.49
N GLN A 60 -1.49 2.05 -28.41
CA GLN A 60 -0.37 2.69 -27.74
C GLN A 60 0.03 3.95 -28.52
N ALA A 61 -0.08 5.10 -27.87
CA ALA A 61 0.36 6.39 -28.41
C ALA A 61 1.88 6.52 -28.31
N TRP A 62 2.42 6.21 -27.14
CA TRP A 62 3.85 6.29 -26.89
C TRP A 62 4.26 5.41 -25.69
N PHE A 63 5.55 5.19 -25.56
CA PHE A 63 6.18 4.49 -24.45
C PHE A 63 7.39 5.28 -23.96
N TYR A 64 7.52 5.46 -22.65
CA TYR A 64 8.72 6.03 -22.02
C TYR A 64 9.41 4.97 -21.18
N PRO A 65 10.68 4.59 -21.54
CA PRO A 65 11.44 3.62 -20.77
C PRO A 65 11.91 4.23 -19.45
N SER A 66 11.70 3.53 -18.35
CA SER A 66 12.25 3.90 -17.04
C SER A 66 13.31 2.92 -16.52
N GLY A 67 13.57 1.92 -17.23
CA GLY A 67 14.62 0.96 -17.50
C GLY A 67 15.23 0.18 -16.35
N ASP A 68 15.59 0.71 -15.22
CA ASP A 68 16.55 0.06 -14.33
C ASP A 68 16.07 -0.17 -12.88
N ASN A 69 14.86 0.22 -12.55
CA ASN A 69 14.41 0.25 -11.17
C ASN A 69 13.47 -0.91 -10.82
N GLY A 70 14.05 -2.09 -10.59
CA GLY A 70 13.31 -3.29 -10.24
C GLY A 70 12.39 -3.20 -9.03
N PHE A 71 12.48 -2.16 -8.19
CA PHE A 71 11.99 -2.32 -6.84
C PHE A 71 10.48 -2.08 -6.63
N ARG A 72 9.87 -1.05 -7.19
CA ARG A 72 8.43 -0.79 -7.00
C ARG A 72 7.89 0.12 -8.09
N TYR A 73 7.05 -0.41 -8.95
CA TYR A 73 6.50 0.29 -10.10
C TYR A 73 5.03 0.71 -9.92
N GLY A 74 4.59 0.86 -8.67
CA GLY A 74 3.22 1.28 -8.36
C GLY A 74 2.94 2.78 -8.53
N PHE A 75 3.80 3.50 -9.27
CA PHE A 75 3.71 4.95 -9.40
C PHE A 75 2.50 5.36 -10.24
N ASN A 76 1.62 6.19 -9.67
CA ASN A 76 0.48 6.78 -10.37
C ASN A 76 0.93 8.11 -11.00
N PRO A 77 1.04 8.21 -12.35
CA PRO A 77 1.49 9.43 -13.01
C PRO A 77 0.58 10.62 -12.71
N THR A 78 1.17 11.76 -12.35
CA THR A 78 0.45 13.01 -12.15
C THR A 78 0.56 13.86 -13.41
N VAL A 79 -0.58 14.37 -13.92
CA VAL A 79 -0.61 15.10 -15.20
C VAL A 79 -1.25 16.47 -15.02
N ILE A 80 -0.47 17.52 -15.32
CA ILE A 80 -0.87 18.92 -15.12
C ILE A 80 -0.34 19.78 -16.27
N ASP A 81 -1.18 20.58 -16.87
CA ASP A 81 -0.83 21.52 -17.94
C ASP A 81 0.02 20.87 -19.06
N GLY A 82 -0.38 19.68 -19.49
CA GLY A 82 0.31 18.92 -20.54
C GLY A 82 1.66 18.33 -20.13
N ARG A 83 2.02 18.35 -18.84
CA ARG A 83 3.21 17.70 -18.30
C ARG A 83 2.83 16.49 -17.47
N MET A 84 3.49 15.38 -17.70
CA MET A 84 3.37 14.16 -16.90
C MET A 84 4.60 14.02 -16.00
N TYR A 85 4.38 13.89 -14.69
CA TYR A 85 5.43 13.70 -13.71
C TYR A 85 5.47 12.23 -13.30
N VAL A 86 6.65 11.64 -13.38
CA VAL A 86 6.90 10.20 -13.13
C VAL A 86 8.24 9.98 -12.44
N VAL A 87 8.49 8.77 -11.99
CA VAL A 87 9.85 8.31 -11.64
C VAL A 87 10.48 7.69 -12.89
N GLY A 88 11.59 8.25 -13.33
CA GLY A 88 12.36 7.82 -14.51
C GLY A 88 13.57 6.95 -14.15
N LEU A 89 14.54 6.92 -15.06
CA LEU A 89 15.84 6.24 -14.89
C LEU A 89 16.54 6.71 -13.60
N HIS A 90 17.27 5.81 -12.98
CA HIS A 90 18.04 6.07 -11.75
C HIS A 90 17.19 6.64 -10.60
N ASN A 91 15.89 6.27 -10.57
CA ASN A 91 14.94 6.73 -9.57
C ASN A 91 14.75 8.28 -9.56
N ALA A 92 15.06 8.94 -10.69
CA ALA A 92 14.95 10.38 -10.84
C ALA A 92 13.47 10.85 -10.95
N VAL A 93 13.15 11.98 -10.35
CA VAL A 93 11.88 12.66 -10.62
C VAL A 93 11.95 13.27 -12.02
N THR A 94 11.00 12.90 -12.87
CA THR A 94 11.07 13.19 -14.30
C THR A 94 9.78 13.82 -14.79
N ALA A 95 9.86 14.84 -15.63
CA ALA A 95 8.75 15.43 -16.35
C ALA A 95 8.80 15.09 -17.84
N LEU A 96 7.67 14.66 -18.37
CA LEU A 96 7.48 14.33 -19.78
C LEU A 96 6.41 15.24 -20.37
N ASP A 97 6.50 15.51 -21.68
CA ASP A 97 5.35 16.00 -22.44
C ASP A 97 4.27 14.92 -22.46
N ALA A 98 3.10 15.21 -21.94
CA ALA A 98 2.07 14.20 -21.73
C ALA A 98 1.41 13.69 -23.03
N ALA A 99 1.49 14.47 -24.13
CA ALA A 99 0.97 14.04 -25.42
C ALA A 99 1.94 13.13 -26.20
N THR A 100 3.26 13.29 -26.01
CA THR A 100 4.28 12.66 -26.85
C THR A 100 5.25 11.76 -26.12
N GLY A 101 5.30 11.82 -24.77
CA GLY A 101 6.28 11.11 -23.97
C GLY A 101 7.71 11.71 -24.03
N LYS A 102 7.90 12.85 -24.70
CA LYS A 102 9.21 13.50 -24.80
C LYS A 102 9.69 13.98 -23.44
N LEU A 103 10.94 13.67 -23.09
CA LEU A 103 11.57 14.15 -21.87
C LEU A 103 11.68 15.69 -21.88
N LEU A 104 11.16 16.33 -20.85
CA LEU A 104 11.27 17.77 -20.60
C LEU A 104 12.43 18.08 -19.66
N TRP A 105 12.47 17.38 -18.53
CA TRP A 105 13.57 17.44 -17.56
C TRP A 105 13.59 16.18 -16.68
N SER A 106 14.74 15.89 -16.09
CA SER A 106 14.94 14.83 -15.11
C SER A 106 15.81 15.36 -13.97
N HIS A 107 15.40 15.09 -12.72
CA HIS A 107 16.12 15.46 -11.51
C HIS A 107 16.66 14.20 -10.83
N ASP A 108 17.97 14.03 -10.87
CA ASP A 108 18.67 12.95 -10.18
C ASP A 108 18.79 13.31 -8.68
N LEU A 109 18.58 12.33 -7.81
CA LEU A 109 18.67 12.51 -6.37
C LEU A 109 20.11 12.64 -5.84
N GLY A 110 21.11 12.26 -6.64
CA GLY A 110 22.53 12.24 -6.25
C GLY A 110 22.89 11.17 -5.21
N ASP A 111 21.91 10.39 -4.74
CA ASP A 111 22.09 9.26 -3.81
C ASP A 111 21.37 8.02 -4.32
N ALA A 112 22.12 7.04 -4.80
CA ALA A 112 21.59 5.78 -5.32
C ALA A 112 20.80 4.94 -4.29
N LYS A 113 20.95 5.23 -3.00
CA LYS A 113 20.22 4.55 -1.92
C LYS A 113 18.91 5.22 -1.58
N ALA A 114 18.73 6.50 -1.91
CA ALA A 114 17.50 7.21 -1.67
C ALA A 114 16.44 6.79 -2.71
N THR A 115 15.23 6.46 -2.24
CA THR A 115 14.10 6.15 -3.13
C THR A 115 13.06 7.25 -3.04
N VAL A 116 12.57 7.71 -4.19
CA VAL A 116 11.41 8.62 -4.27
C VAL A 116 10.16 7.93 -3.72
N THR A 117 9.21 8.67 -3.20
CA THR A 117 7.85 8.16 -2.90
C THR A 117 7.35 7.35 -4.10
N HIS A 118 7.14 6.04 -3.89
CA HIS A 118 6.97 5.09 -4.99
C HIS A 118 5.54 5.02 -5.55
N ARG A 119 4.57 5.79 -5.00
CA ARG A 119 3.19 5.81 -5.49
C ARG A 119 2.83 7.07 -6.26
N GLY A 120 3.57 8.16 -6.09
CA GLY A 120 3.30 9.42 -6.78
C GLY A 120 4.13 10.57 -6.24
N VAL A 121 3.84 11.76 -6.76
CA VAL A 121 4.35 13.03 -6.26
C VAL A 121 3.17 13.96 -5.97
N ALA A 122 3.35 14.92 -5.05
CA ALA A 122 2.37 15.96 -4.80
C ALA A 122 2.70 17.21 -5.62
N TYR A 123 1.67 17.92 -6.07
CA TYR A 123 1.82 19.16 -6.82
C TYR A 123 1.18 20.32 -6.07
N TRP A 124 1.87 21.44 -6.04
CA TRP A 124 1.36 22.70 -5.51
C TRP A 124 1.65 23.86 -6.46
N GLN A 125 0.76 24.85 -6.50
CA GLN A 125 1.01 26.12 -7.17
C GLN A 125 0.45 27.30 -6.39
N SER A 126 1.10 28.45 -6.53
CA SER A 126 0.58 29.73 -6.04
C SER A 126 -0.70 30.13 -6.78
N LYS A 127 -1.50 31.02 -6.18
CA LYS A 127 -2.78 31.47 -6.78
C LYS A 127 -2.61 32.09 -8.17
N ASP A 128 -1.51 32.77 -8.41
CA ASP A 128 -1.13 33.36 -9.70
C ASP A 128 -0.41 32.37 -10.62
N ALA A 129 -0.20 31.15 -10.18
CA ALA A 129 0.57 30.10 -10.86
C ALA A 129 2.01 30.48 -11.25
N ALA A 130 2.57 31.53 -10.63
CA ALA A 130 3.95 31.95 -10.85
C ALA A 130 4.95 30.98 -10.18
N ASP A 131 4.64 30.48 -8.99
CA ASP A 131 5.38 29.43 -8.28
C ASP A 131 4.64 28.09 -8.40
N ARG A 132 5.30 27.07 -8.94
CA ARG A 132 4.77 25.71 -9.15
C ARG A 132 5.78 24.69 -8.68
N ARG A 133 5.35 23.77 -7.83
CA ARG A 133 6.25 22.84 -7.16
C ARG A 133 5.81 21.40 -7.27
N ILE A 134 6.78 20.52 -7.44
CA ILE A 134 6.67 19.09 -7.19
C ILE A 134 7.24 18.83 -5.81
N LEU A 135 6.44 18.23 -4.94
CA LEU A 135 6.79 17.85 -3.57
C LEU A 135 6.86 16.32 -3.46
N PHE A 136 7.93 15.80 -2.89
CA PHE A 136 8.17 14.38 -2.72
C PHE A 136 9.17 14.13 -1.61
N SER A 137 9.20 12.94 -1.05
CA SER A 137 10.30 12.53 -0.19
C SER A 137 11.24 11.56 -0.92
N ALA A 138 12.54 11.77 -0.72
CA ALA A 138 13.59 10.85 -1.14
C ALA A 138 14.28 10.31 0.11
N GLY A 139 14.08 9.03 0.43
CA GLY A 139 14.32 8.54 1.77
C GLY A 139 13.47 9.32 2.77
N ASP A 140 14.04 9.72 3.90
CA ASP A 140 13.34 10.50 4.92
C ASP A 140 13.47 12.03 4.71
N MET A 141 13.93 12.46 3.53
CA MET A 141 14.10 13.88 3.18
C MET A 141 12.97 14.35 2.27
N LEU A 142 12.06 15.19 2.80
CA LEU A 142 11.07 15.89 2.01
C LEU A 142 11.74 17.01 1.21
N GLN A 143 11.41 17.13 -0.08
CA GLN A 143 12.03 18.04 -1.03
C GLN A 143 10.98 18.73 -1.91
N ALA A 144 11.37 19.86 -2.50
CA ALA A 144 10.57 20.60 -3.46
C ALA A 144 11.40 20.95 -4.70
N LEU A 145 10.82 20.72 -5.90
CA LEU A 145 11.40 21.13 -7.18
C LEU A 145 10.49 22.17 -7.86
N ASP A 146 11.06 23.08 -8.62
CA ASP A 146 10.29 23.88 -9.58
C ASP A 146 9.68 22.92 -10.64
N ALA A 147 8.38 22.87 -10.74
CA ALA A 147 7.67 21.91 -11.60
C ALA A 147 7.93 22.10 -13.10
N ARG A 148 8.40 23.29 -13.53
CA ARG A 148 8.68 23.59 -14.94
C ARG A 148 10.08 23.18 -15.35
N THR A 149 11.05 23.21 -14.41
CA THR A 149 12.49 23.07 -14.71
C THR A 149 13.18 21.90 -14.02
N GLY A 150 12.55 21.30 -12.99
CA GLY A 150 13.16 20.23 -12.17
C GLY A 150 14.26 20.73 -11.22
N LYS A 151 14.48 22.03 -11.11
CA LYS A 151 15.50 22.60 -10.22
C LYS A 151 15.05 22.56 -8.75
N PRO A 152 15.93 22.19 -7.81
CA PRO A 152 15.62 22.23 -6.38
C PRO A 152 15.28 23.62 -5.89
N ILE A 153 14.30 23.74 -5.01
CA ILE A 153 13.92 24.98 -4.32
C ILE A 153 14.76 25.07 -3.04
N MET A 154 15.90 25.73 -3.11
CA MET A 154 16.88 25.79 -2.01
C MET A 154 16.37 26.48 -0.74
N GLY A 155 15.36 27.36 -0.87
CA GLY A 155 14.68 27.99 0.28
C GLY A 155 13.65 27.11 0.98
N PHE A 156 13.48 25.85 0.55
CA PHE A 156 12.58 24.89 1.19
C PHE A 156 13.34 24.08 2.26
N GLY A 157 12.96 24.22 3.52
CA GLY A 157 13.66 23.61 4.65
C GLY A 157 15.10 24.09 4.81
N ASP A 158 15.98 23.19 5.16
CA ASP A 158 17.42 23.42 5.23
C ASP A 158 18.07 22.96 3.91
N ASN A 159 18.64 23.90 3.14
CA ASN A 159 19.29 23.62 1.85
C ASN A 159 18.42 22.77 0.90
N GLY A 160 17.12 23.09 0.80
CA GLY A 160 16.16 22.45 -0.08
C GLY A 160 15.54 21.15 0.49
N LYS A 161 15.76 20.83 1.75
CA LYS A 161 15.34 19.54 2.35
C LYS A 161 14.76 19.71 3.76
N VAL A 162 13.79 18.85 4.11
CA VAL A 162 13.24 18.72 5.47
C VAL A 162 13.42 17.28 5.92
N ASN A 163 14.12 17.08 7.04
CA ASN A 163 14.27 15.75 7.64
C ASN A 163 12.98 15.35 8.38
N LEU A 164 12.27 14.36 7.86
CA LEU A 164 11.02 13.86 8.39
C LEU A 164 11.15 13.12 9.73
N ARG A 165 12.35 12.75 10.17
CA ARG A 165 12.59 12.15 11.50
C ARG A 165 12.52 13.18 12.64
N ILE A 166 12.69 14.46 12.31
CA ILE A 166 12.64 15.54 13.30
C ILE A 166 11.19 15.82 13.70
N GLY A 167 10.95 16.04 14.99
CA GLY A 167 9.65 16.41 15.53
C GLY A 167 8.73 15.23 15.89
N LEU A 168 9.27 13.99 15.96
CA LEU A 168 8.54 12.79 16.37
C LEU A 168 8.72 12.41 17.84
N GLY A 169 9.26 13.31 18.67
CA GLY A 169 9.43 13.07 20.11
C GLY A 169 10.46 12.01 20.49
N ARG A 170 11.22 11.48 19.53
CA ARG A 170 12.30 10.51 19.71
C ARG A 170 13.57 10.98 19.02
N ASP A 171 14.73 10.44 19.43
CA ASP A 171 16.00 10.76 18.79
C ASP A 171 16.01 10.34 17.31
N PRO A 172 16.16 11.30 16.36
CA PRO A 172 16.14 11.03 14.92
C PRO A 172 17.18 9.99 14.48
N ASP A 173 18.35 9.92 15.13
CA ASP A 173 19.44 9.03 14.75
C ASP A 173 19.16 7.57 15.14
N THR A 174 18.28 7.35 16.12
CA THR A 174 17.86 6.01 16.54
C THR A 174 16.66 5.47 15.75
N MET A 175 15.92 6.37 15.06
CA MET A 175 14.75 5.98 14.31
C MET A 175 15.11 5.33 12.98
N ARG A 176 14.40 4.26 12.68
CA ARG A 176 14.39 3.69 11.33
C ARG A 176 13.66 4.63 10.36
N ARG A 177 13.47 4.19 9.13
CA ARG A 177 12.76 4.91 8.08
C ARG A 177 11.34 5.32 8.53
N VAL A 178 10.95 6.55 8.19
CA VAL A 178 9.59 7.11 8.38
C VAL A 178 8.89 7.48 7.08
N GLN A 179 9.61 7.49 5.94
CA GLN A 179 9.07 7.82 4.62
C GLN A 179 7.84 6.97 4.28
N SER A 180 6.71 7.61 3.90
CA SER A 180 5.57 6.93 3.29
C SER A 180 5.82 6.61 1.81
N GLY A 181 5.10 5.62 1.28
CA GLY A 181 4.99 5.40 -0.17
C GLY A 181 4.01 6.37 -0.84
N ASP A 182 3.06 6.92 -0.09
CA ASP A 182 2.12 7.95 -0.52
C ASP A 182 2.81 9.33 -0.52
N PRO A 183 2.60 10.15 -1.55
CA PRO A 183 3.17 11.51 -1.60
C PRO A 183 2.49 12.50 -0.65
N GLY A 184 1.41 12.12 0.04
CA GLY A 184 0.56 13.01 0.82
C GLY A 184 -0.46 13.77 -0.03
N ARG A 185 -1.10 14.78 0.58
CA ARG A 185 -2.10 15.62 -0.08
C ARG A 185 -1.78 17.08 0.13
N VAL A 186 -1.90 17.84 -0.94
CA VAL A 186 -1.79 19.30 -0.88
C VAL A 186 -3.16 19.90 -0.64
N PHE A 187 -3.30 20.66 0.44
CA PHE A 187 -4.49 21.43 0.74
C PHE A 187 -4.10 22.89 1.01
N GLU A 188 -4.56 23.82 0.18
CA GLU A 188 -4.12 25.21 0.19
C GLU A 188 -2.59 25.34 0.08
N ASN A 189 -1.91 25.80 1.13
CA ASN A 189 -0.44 25.88 1.20
C ASN A 189 0.17 24.81 2.12
N LEU A 190 -0.53 23.74 2.41
CA LEU A 190 -0.09 22.66 3.29
C LEU A 190 0.10 21.39 2.49
N LEU A 191 1.22 20.70 2.71
CA LEU A 191 1.40 19.30 2.35
C LEU A 191 1.13 18.47 3.61
N ILE A 192 0.04 17.70 3.58
CA ILE A 192 -0.38 16.82 4.67
C ILE A 192 0.18 15.42 4.42
N LEU A 193 0.94 14.89 5.37
CA LEU A 193 1.66 13.63 5.25
C LEU A 193 1.27 12.63 6.35
N GLY A 194 1.16 11.37 5.95
CA GLY A 194 1.34 10.22 6.82
C GLY A 194 2.78 9.71 6.82
N SER A 195 2.99 8.50 7.32
CA SER A 195 4.30 7.86 7.41
C SER A 195 4.22 6.34 7.29
N ALA A 196 5.36 5.66 7.09
CA ALA A 196 5.46 4.20 7.08
C ALA A 196 6.67 3.76 7.94
N PRO A 197 6.55 3.83 9.28
CA PRO A 197 7.66 3.62 10.20
C PRO A 197 8.11 2.16 10.32
N GLY A 198 7.35 1.21 9.81
CA GLY A 198 7.59 -0.24 9.93
C GLY A 198 6.66 -0.90 10.92
N GLU A 199 6.82 -2.21 11.07
CA GLU A 199 5.89 -3.11 11.79
C GLU A 199 6.55 -3.79 13.02
N GLU A 200 7.80 -3.45 13.30
CA GLU A 200 8.59 -4.05 14.37
C GLU A 200 8.37 -3.34 15.72
N TYR A 201 8.68 -4.04 16.81
CA TYR A 201 8.79 -3.37 18.13
C TYR A 201 9.66 -2.13 18.06
N GLU A 202 9.30 -1.09 18.81
CA GLU A 202 10.02 0.18 18.86
C GLU A 202 10.08 0.95 17.53
N SER A 203 9.17 0.67 16.61
CA SER A 203 9.02 1.46 15.39
C SER A 203 8.74 2.93 15.71
N PRO A 204 9.14 3.87 14.84
CA PRO A 204 8.83 5.29 15.03
C PRO A 204 7.34 5.56 15.18
N PRO A 205 6.94 6.67 15.82
CA PRO A 205 5.56 7.12 15.87
C PRO A 205 4.99 7.37 14.48
N GLY A 206 3.70 7.07 14.30
CA GLY A 206 2.98 7.27 13.06
C GLY A 206 2.34 8.64 12.91
N ASP A 207 2.77 9.64 13.67
CA ASP A 207 2.17 10.97 13.75
C ASP A 207 1.86 11.59 12.40
N LEU A 208 0.68 12.22 12.29
CA LEU A 208 0.26 12.94 11.12
C LEU A 208 0.77 14.37 11.17
N ARG A 209 1.30 14.87 10.05
CA ARG A 209 1.97 16.16 10.01
C ARG A 209 1.63 16.94 8.75
N ALA A 210 1.58 18.27 8.89
CA ALA A 210 1.47 19.16 7.74
C ALA A 210 2.64 20.13 7.68
N TYR A 211 3.12 20.33 6.47
CA TYR A 211 4.24 21.22 6.16
C TYR A 211 3.80 22.33 5.21
N ASP A 212 4.26 23.57 5.44
CA ASP A 212 4.05 24.66 4.49
C ASP A 212 4.76 24.35 3.16
N THR A 213 4.03 24.34 2.06
CA THR A 213 4.53 23.94 0.73
C THR A 213 5.60 24.86 0.17
N ARG A 214 5.72 26.10 0.70
CA ARG A 214 6.68 27.11 0.25
C ARG A 214 7.97 27.07 1.03
N THR A 215 7.89 26.84 2.33
CA THR A 215 9.03 26.95 3.25
C THR A 215 9.51 25.62 3.83
N GLY A 216 8.70 24.55 3.75
CA GLY A 216 8.98 23.28 4.41
C GLY A 216 8.79 23.31 5.93
N LYS A 217 8.29 24.42 6.50
CA LYS A 217 8.07 24.52 7.94
C LYS A 217 6.95 23.58 8.39
N LEU A 218 7.17 22.83 9.47
CA LEU A 218 6.15 22.04 10.16
C LEU A 218 5.08 22.99 10.74
N MET A 219 3.83 22.81 10.35
CA MET A 219 2.71 23.68 10.72
C MET A 219 1.87 23.09 11.83
N TRP A 220 1.58 21.78 11.78
CA TRP A 220 0.90 21.06 12.85
C TRP A 220 1.31 19.60 12.88
N THR A 221 1.16 18.98 14.06
CA THR A 221 1.31 17.54 14.31
C THR A 221 0.09 17.05 15.07
N PHE A 222 -0.40 15.86 14.71
CA PHE A 222 -1.38 15.11 15.46
C PHE A 222 -0.72 13.81 15.94
N HIS A 223 -0.66 13.56 17.24
CA HIS A 223 -0.10 12.36 17.83
C HIS A 223 -1.10 11.21 17.69
N THR A 224 -0.75 10.19 16.94
CA THR A 224 -1.62 9.02 16.69
C THR A 224 -1.58 8.02 17.86
N VAL A 225 -0.49 7.97 18.63
CA VAL A 225 -0.44 7.39 19.96
C VAL A 225 -0.47 8.55 20.97
N PRO A 226 -1.60 8.79 21.66
CA PRO A 226 -1.82 10.01 22.42
C PRO A 226 -0.83 10.22 23.58
N HIS A 227 -0.44 11.47 23.78
CA HIS A 227 0.38 11.91 24.91
C HIS A 227 -0.49 12.23 26.14
N PRO A 228 0.11 12.38 27.34
CA PRO A 228 -0.63 12.71 28.55
C PRO A 228 -1.52 13.95 28.39
N GLY A 229 -2.81 13.79 28.69
CA GLY A 229 -3.82 14.85 28.57
C GLY A 229 -4.47 14.94 27.20
N GLU A 230 -4.04 14.18 26.20
CA GLU A 230 -4.69 14.10 24.90
C GLU A 230 -5.81 13.05 24.90
N MET A 231 -6.77 13.21 24.00
CA MET A 231 -7.87 12.27 23.80
C MET A 231 -7.33 10.88 23.44
N GLY A 232 -7.87 9.84 24.07
CA GLY A 232 -7.49 8.46 23.82
C GLY A 232 -6.29 7.95 24.63
N TYR A 233 -5.63 8.81 25.44
CA TYR A 233 -4.50 8.40 26.27
C TYR A 233 -4.82 7.22 27.19
N ASP A 234 -6.03 7.19 27.77
CA ASP A 234 -6.49 6.13 28.70
C ASP A 234 -6.75 4.79 28.00
N THR A 235 -6.75 4.75 26.66
CA THR A 235 -6.92 3.51 25.88
C THR A 235 -5.61 2.75 25.68
N TRP A 236 -4.53 3.26 26.25
CA TRP A 236 -3.19 2.73 26.20
C TRP A 236 -2.61 2.55 27.62
N PRO A 237 -1.59 1.69 27.79
CA PRO A 237 -0.78 1.72 29.00
C PRO A 237 -0.16 3.09 29.22
N LYS A 238 0.02 3.47 30.48
CA LYS A 238 0.67 4.74 30.82
C LYS A 238 1.99 4.90 30.09
N ASP A 239 2.17 6.05 29.44
CA ASP A 239 3.41 6.42 28.72
C ASP A 239 3.72 5.55 27.47
N ALA A 240 2.77 4.80 26.93
CA ALA A 240 2.93 3.93 25.75
C ALA A 240 3.54 4.67 24.54
N TRP A 241 3.25 5.96 24.36
CA TRP A 241 3.81 6.82 23.31
C TRP A 241 5.35 6.85 23.28
N LYS A 242 6.02 6.51 24.41
CA LYS A 242 7.48 6.47 24.49
C LYS A 242 8.09 5.27 23.76
N TRP A 243 7.36 4.17 23.58
CA TRP A 243 7.87 2.93 22.97
C TRP A 243 6.99 2.34 21.87
N ILE A 244 5.68 2.60 21.85
CA ILE A 244 4.81 2.14 20.79
C ILE A 244 4.96 3.03 19.56
N GLY A 245 5.03 2.41 18.38
CA GLY A 245 4.98 3.05 17.07
C GLY A 245 3.83 2.53 16.23
N GLY A 246 3.94 2.66 14.91
CA GLY A 246 2.82 2.37 14.02
C GLY A 246 1.70 3.41 14.15
N VAL A 247 0.45 2.98 14.08
CA VAL A 247 -0.75 3.83 14.08
C VAL A 247 -0.64 4.94 13.01
N ASN A 248 -0.09 4.57 11.89
CA ASN A 248 0.34 5.51 10.84
C ASN A 248 -0.55 5.44 9.60
N ALA A 249 -0.68 6.55 8.89
CA ALA A 249 -1.27 6.59 7.56
C ALA A 249 -0.18 6.29 6.51
N TRP A 250 0.03 5.02 6.17
CA TRP A 250 0.94 4.62 5.11
C TRP A 250 0.24 4.40 3.77
N GLY A 251 -1.07 4.30 3.81
CA GLY A 251 -1.97 4.31 2.68
C GLY A 251 -2.26 5.73 2.18
N GLU A 252 -3.37 5.90 1.49
CA GLU A 252 -3.71 7.17 0.87
C GLU A 252 -4.71 7.96 1.72
N ILE A 253 -4.54 9.29 1.72
CA ILE A 253 -5.36 10.26 2.44
C ILE A 253 -6.41 10.84 1.47
N SER A 254 -7.58 11.25 1.99
CA SER A 254 -8.59 11.98 1.22
C SER A 254 -8.98 13.27 1.94
N ILE A 255 -9.24 14.33 1.18
CA ILE A 255 -9.63 15.62 1.74
C ILE A 255 -10.96 16.11 1.13
N ASP A 256 -11.91 16.46 1.98
CA ASP A 256 -13.08 17.26 1.60
C ASP A 256 -12.63 18.72 1.48
N GLU A 257 -12.25 19.14 0.27
CA GLU A 257 -11.74 20.49 0.00
C GLU A 257 -12.74 21.58 0.41
N LYS A 258 -14.02 21.32 0.19
CA LYS A 258 -15.10 22.29 0.51
C LYS A 258 -15.21 22.57 2.01
N ARG A 259 -15.03 21.52 2.83
CA ARG A 259 -15.16 21.65 4.30
C ARG A 259 -13.82 21.84 5.00
N GLY A 260 -12.71 21.58 4.31
CA GLY A 260 -11.37 21.58 4.90
C GLY A 260 -11.16 20.45 5.88
N ILE A 261 -11.74 19.26 5.62
CA ILE A 261 -11.60 18.07 6.46
C ILE A 261 -10.69 17.05 5.78
N ALA A 262 -9.62 16.66 6.47
CA ALA A 262 -8.73 15.59 6.03
C ALA A 262 -9.10 14.28 6.74
N TYR A 263 -9.17 13.19 5.96
CA TYR A 263 -9.51 11.85 6.46
C TYR A 263 -8.32 10.94 6.30
N PHE A 264 -7.94 10.30 7.40
CA PHE A 264 -6.77 9.43 7.50
C PHE A 264 -7.20 7.99 7.81
N PRO A 265 -6.86 7.03 6.94
CA PRO A 265 -6.99 5.62 7.26
C PRO A 265 -5.75 5.20 8.04
N LEU A 266 -5.89 5.00 9.34
CA LEU A 266 -4.79 4.67 10.22
C LEU A 266 -4.58 3.15 10.30
N GLY A 267 -3.32 2.77 10.43
CA GLY A 267 -2.90 1.38 10.54
C GLY A 267 -2.74 0.89 11.97
N SER A 268 -2.26 -0.33 12.05
CA SER A 268 -2.04 -1.09 13.28
C SER A 268 -0.97 -0.47 14.17
N PRO A 269 -1.03 -0.68 15.48
CA PRO A 269 0.06 -0.33 16.40
C PRO A 269 1.12 -1.43 16.37
N THR A 270 2.38 -1.08 16.50
CA THR A 270 3.46 -2.07 16.54
C THR A 270 3.66 -2.66 17.97
N TYR A 271 3.92 -3.93 18.13
CA TYR A 271 4.08 -4.97 17.11
C TYR A 271 2.71 -5.49 16.65
N ASP A 272 2.55 -5.76 15.35
CA ASP A 272 1.24 -5.98 14.72
C ASP A 272 0.50 -7.24 15.18
N PHE A 273 1.21 -8.28 15.65
CA PHE A 273 0.63 -9.60 15.93
C PHE A 273 0.63 -10.01 17.40
N TYR A 274 1.12 -9.14 18.30
CA TYR A 274 1.14 -9.37 19.74
C TYR A 274 1.14 -8.03 20.49
N GLY A 275 0.18 -7.83 21.36
CA GLY A 275 -0.11 -6.54 21.99
C GLY A 275 -0.01 -6.50 23.51
N ALA A 276 0.66 -7.46 24.17
CA ALA A 276 0.72 -7.50 25.64
C ALA A 276 1.39 -6.27 26.27
N ASP A 277 2.21 -5.53 25.53
CA ASP A 277 2.84 -4.27 25.97
C ASP A 277 2.03 -3.01 25.60
N ARG A 278 0.86 -3.20 24.97
CA ARG A 278 -0.05 -2.14 24.56
C ARG A 278 -1.53 -2.45 24.88
N LYS A 279 -1.80 -3.01 26.07
CA LYS A 279 -3.16 -3.35 26.52
C LYS A 279 -4.10 -2.16 26.39
N GLY A 280 -5.37 -2.43 26.11
CA GLY A 280 -6.43 -1.44 25.87
C GLY A 280 -6.94 -1.48 24.43
N SER A 281 -7.90 -0.62 24.07
CA SER A 281 -8.43 -0.55 22.70
C SER A 281 -7.49 0.09 21.69
N ASN A 282 -6.45 0.77 22.13
CA ASN A 282 -5.38 1.39 21.35
C ASN A 282 -5.85 2.49 20.38
N LEU A 283 -6.61 3.46 20.86
CA LEU A 283 -7.03 4.59 20.03
C LEU A 283 -5.78 5.48 19.71
N PHE A 284 -5.49 5.81 18.44
CA PHE A 284 -6.29 5.78 17.23
C PHE A 284 -5.92 4.68 16.23
N SER A 285 -5.42 3.52 16.64
CA SER A 285 -5.14 2.46 15.68
C SER A 285 -6.40 2.06 14.90
N ASP A 286 -6.22 1.70 13.64
CA ASP A 286 -7.27 1.18 12.76
C ASP A 286 -8.51 2.08 12.70
N CYS A 287 -8.29 3.38 12.79
CA CYS A 287 -9.34 4.40 12.77
C CYS A 287 -9.47 5.05 11.40
N ILE A 288 -10.71 5.34 11.03
CA ILE A 288 -11.02 6.43 10.13
C ILE A 288 -10.97 7.70 10.99
N LEU A 289 -9.94 8.51 10.81
CA LEU A 289 -9.74 9.73 11.60
C LEU A 289 -10.01 10.96 10.75
N ALA A 290 -10.83 11.88 11.24
CA ALA A 290 -11.11 13.17 10.61
C ALA A 290 -10.49 14.30 11.40
N LEU A 291 -9.68 15.11 10.72
CA LEU A 291 -9.05 16.32 11.26
C LEU A 291 -9.40 17.55 10.44
N ASP A 292 -9.44 18.71 11.06
CA ASP A 292 -9.38 19.99 10.35
C ASP A 292 -8.04 20.07 9.58
N ALA A 293 -8.10 20.16 8.26
CA ALA A 293 -6.92 20.08 7.40
C ALA A 293 -5.94 21.24 7.60
N ARG A 294 -6.42 22.42 8.06
CA ARG A 294 -5.59 23.63 8.28
C ARG A 294 -4.81 23.58 9.58
N THR A 295 -5.38 22.95 10.61
CA THR A 295 -4.88 23.06 11.99
C THR A 295 -4.49 21.73 12.62
N GLY A 296 -4.83 20.57 12.00
CA GLY A 296 -4.67 19.26 12.60
C GLY A 296 -5.61 19.00 13.78
N LYS A 297 -6.58 19.88 14.04
CA LYS A 297 -7.51 19.72 15.16
C LYS A 297 -8.44 18.52 14.92
N TYR A 298 -8.57 17.68 15.94
CA TYR A 298 -9.48 16.55 15.97
C TYR A 298 -10.94 16.98 15.73
N LEU A 299 -11.65 16.23 14.87
CA LEU A 299 -13.08 16.38 14.61
C LEU A 299 -13.87 15.16 15.07
N TRP A 300 -13.56 13.98 14.53
CA TRP A 300 -14.14 12.72 14.91
C TRP A 300 -13.27 11.54 14.46
N HIS A 301 -13.56 10.36 14.99
CA HIS A 301 -12.98 9.09 14.54
C HIS A 301 -14.01 7.96 14.58
N PHE A 302 -13.69 6.89 13.85
CA PHE A 302 -14.37 5.60 13.99
C PHE A 302 -13.30 4.49 13.95
N GLN A 303 -13.20 3.69 15.01
CA GLN A 303 -12.24 2.59 15.10
C GLN A 303 -12.85 1.32 14.49
N THR A 304 -12.21 0.75 13.46
CA THR A 304 -12.70 -0.43 12.73
C THR A 304 -12.15 -1.74 13.29
N THR A 305 -11.11 -1.68 14.09
CA THR A 305 -10.53 -2.82 14.82
C THR A 305 -10.00 -2.34 16.16
N HIS A 306 -10.49 -2.90 17.25
CA HIS A 306 -10.01 -2.65 18.59
C HIS A 306 -8.83 -3.57 18.91
N HIS A 307 -7.74 -3.04 19.48
CA HIS A 307 -6.57 -3.83 19.89
C HIS A 307 -6.12 -4.79 18.80
N ASP A 308 -5.74 -4.25 17.65
CA ASP A 308 -5.43 -5.06 16.48
C ASP A 308 -4.23 -6.01 16.72
N LEU A 309 -4.43 -7.29 16.40
CA LEU A 309 -3.45 -8.37 16.47
C LEU A 309 -3.28 -9.09 15.13
N TRP A 310 -3.84 -8.55 14.05
CA TRP A 310 -3.98 -9.20 12.76
C TRP A 310 -3.30 -8.45 11.61
N ASP A 311 -2.72 -7.28 11.88
CA ASP A 311 -2.25 -6.34 10.85
C ASP A 311 -3.41 -5.95 9.92
N TYR A 312 -4.53 -5.52 10.50
CA TYR A 312 -5.74 -5.11 9.78
C TYR A 312 -5.81 -3.61 9.48
N ASP A 313 -4.65 -3.03 9.18
CA ASP A 313 -4.53 -1.62 8.76
C ASP A 313 -5.66 -1.15 7.87
N LEU A 314 -6.12 0.07 8.05
CA LEU A 314 -6.80 0.82 7.01
C LEU A 314 -5.76 1.38 6.04
N VAL A 315 -5.86 1.01 4.77
CA VAL A 315 -4.82 1.31 3.76
C VAL A 315 -5.35 2.10 2.59
N THR A 316 -6.58 1.79 2.17
CA THR A 316 -7.19 2.45 1.01
C THR A 316 -7.59 3.87 1.34
N ALA A 317 -7.46 4.79 0.37
CA ALA A 317 -8.02 6.12 0.50
C ALA A 317 -9.53 6.03 0.81
N PRO A 318 -10.02 6.67 1.88
CA PRO A 318 -11.44 6.80 2.11
C PRO A 318 -12.12 7.47 0.91
N LYS A 319 -13.22 6.91 0.39
CA LYS A 319 -13.93 7.47 -0.76
C LYS A 319 -15.02 8.44 -0.29
N LEU A 320 -15.05 9.62 -0.90
CA LEU A 320 -16.00 10.67 -0.56
C LEU A 320 -17.11 10.73 -1.62
N LEU A 321 -18.34 10.39 -1.22
CA LEU A 321 -19.49 10.32 -2.11
C LEU A 321 -20.68 11.06 -1.49
N THR A 322 -21.65 11.42 -2.33
CA THR A 322 -23.00 11.72 -1.86
C THR A 322 -23.94 10.58 -2.29
N ILE A 323 -24.58 9.94 -1.34
CA ILE A 323 -25.50 8.82 -1.54
C ILE A 323 -26.90 9.18 -1.10
N LYS A 324 -27.91 8.44 -1.61
CA LYS A 324 -29.28 8.52 -1.14
C LYS A 324 -29.53 7.44 -0.09
N HIS A 325 -29.89 7.83 1.11
CA HIS A 325 -30.26 6.91 2.18
C HIS A 325 -31.51 7.44 2.89
N ASP A 326 -32.53 6.59 3.06
CA ASP A 326 -33.84 6.94 3.65
C ASP A 326 -34.44 8.23 3.05
N GLY A 327 -34.38 8.35 1.72
CA GLY A 327 -34.92 9.49 0.96
C GLY A 327 -34.12 10.79 1.08
N LYS A 328 -32.97 10.79 1.78
CA LYS A 328 -32.11 11.96 1.99
C LYS A 328 -30.76 11.78 1.28
N ASN A 329 -30.15 12.88 0.90
CA ASN A 329 -28.75 12.89 0.50
C ASN A 329 -27.86 12.87 1.75
N VAL A 330 -26.95 11.91 1.81
CA VAL A 330 -25.93 11.79 2.85
C VAL A 330 -24.56 11.97 2.20
N ASP A 331 -23.79 12.93 2.69
CA ASP A 331 -22.39 13.08 2.31
C ASP A 331 -21.60 12.02 3.06
N ALA A 332 -21.33 10.90 2.39
CA ALA A 332 -20.72 9.72 2.98
C ALA A 332 -19.21 9.68 2.80
N ILE A 333 -18.55 9.05 3.76
CA ILE A 333 -17.21 8.50 3.65
C ILE A 333 -17.29 6.98 3.65
N VAL A 334 -16.54 6.35 2.76
CA VAL A 334 -16.57 4.92 2.54
C VAL A 334 -15.17 4.36 2.71
N GLN A 335 -15.00 3.45 3.66
CA GLN A 335 -13.72 2.85 4.00
C GLN A 335 -13.75 1.33 3.78
N PRO A 336 -13.13 0.83 2.71
CA PRO A 336 -12.82 -0.58 2.56
C PRO A 336 -11.68 -0.98 3.49
N THR A 337 -11.71 -2.21 4.00
CA THR A 337 -10.78 -2.69 5.02
C THR A 337 -10.06 -3.98 4.60
N LYS A 338 -8.95 -4.31 5.26
CA LYS A 338 -8.26 -5.60 5.06
C LYS A 338 -9.15 -6.79 5.40
N GLN A 339 -10.09 -6.65 6.35
CA GLN A 339 -11.04 -7.70 6.76
C GLN A 339 -12.09 -8.04 5.69
N GLY A 340 -12.17 -7.26 4.63
CA GLY A 340 -13.18 -7.42 3.58
C GLY A 340 -14.49 -6.70 3.85
N PHE A 341 -14.55 -5.82 4.85
CA PHE A 341 -15.71 -4.98 5.16
C PHE A 341 -15.66 -3.63 4.44
N LEU A 342 -16.84 -3.08 4.22
CA LEU A 342 -17.03 -1.72 3.73
C LEU A 342 -17.77 -0.91 4.80
N PHE A 343 -17.05 -0.05 5.52
CA PHE A 343 -17.67 0.88 6.48
C PHE A 343 -18.14 2.13 5.74
N VAL A 344 -19.38 2.53 5.99
CA VAL A 344 -20.00 3.72 5.37
C VAL A 344 -20.54 4.63 6.47
N LEU A 345 -19.96 5.83 6.56
CA LEU A 345 -20.27 6.79 7.61
C LEU A 345 -20.67 8.14 6.99
N ASP A 346 -21.43 8.94 7.71
CA ASP A 346 -21.59 10.37 7.43
C ASP A 346 -20.22 11.05 7.60
N ARG A 347 -19.67 11.66 6.55
CA ARG A 347 -18.30 12.19 6.58
C ARG A 347 -18.12 13.43 7.45
N VAL A 348 -19.21 14.12 7.83
CA VAL A 348 -19.15 15.29 8.70
C VAL A 348 -19.13 14.89 10.17
N THR A 349 -19.87 13.85 10.53
CA THR A 349 -20.13 13.48 11.93
C THR A 349 -19.48 12.16 12.35
N GLY A 350 -19.01 11.34 11.42
CA GLY A 350 -18.49 9.99 11.68
C GLY A 350 -19.58 8.97 12.06
N LYS A 351 -20.85 9.33 11.99
CA LYS A 351 -21.94 8.41 12.35
C LYS A 351 -22.15 7.37 11.25
N PRO A 352 -22.31 6.07 11.60
CA PRO A 352 -22.64 5.04 10.65
C PRO A 352 -23.93 5.31 9.87
N VAL A 353 -23.92 5.06 8.54
CA VAL A 353 -25.11 5.13 7.69
C VAL A 353 -26.01 3.91 7.93
N TRP A 354 -25.42 2.72 8.02
CA TRP A 354 -26.09 1.49 8.43
C TRP A 354 -25.58 1.04 9.79
N PRO A 355 -26.39 0.29 10.58
CA PRO A 355 -25.97 -0.19 11.89
C PRO A 355 -24.66 -0.97 11.84
N ILE A 356 -23.80 -0.74 12.82
CA ILE A 356 -22.59 -1.49 13.09
C ILE A 356 -22.75 -2.17 14.45
N GLU A 357 -22.52 -3.48 14.50
CA GLU A 357 -22.73 -4.31 15.70
C GLU A 357 -21.39 -4.66 16.34
N GLU A 358 -21.27 -4.41 17.62
CA GLU A 358 -20.18 -4.94 18.45
C GLU A 358 -20.43 -6.42 18.72
N ARG A 359 -19.64 -7.30 18.07
CA ARG A 359 -19.77 -8.76 18.22
C ARG A 359 -18.61 -9.32 19.03
N LYS A 360 -18.89 -10.27 19.93
CA LYS A 360 -17.89 -10.98 20.72
C LYS A 360 -16.92 -11.73 19.81
N VAL A 361 -15.63 -11.70 20.17
CA VAL A 361 -14.55 -12.37 19.45
C VAL A 361 -13.78 -13.30 20.39
N PRO A 362 -13.02 -14.29 19.84
CA PRO A 362 -12.23 -15.20 20.65
C PRO A 362 -11.15 -14.49 21.48
N LYS A 363 -10.91 -15.02 22.68
CA LYS A 363 -9.81 -14.57 23.55
C LYS A 363 -8.50 -15.20 23.10
N SER A 364 -7.40 -14.46 23.27
CA SER A 364 -6.04 -15.02 23.16
C SER A 364 -5.74 -15.96 24.31
N ASP A 365 -4.97 -17.00 24.03
CA ASP A 365 -4.37 -17.91 25.01
C ASP A 365 -2.84 -17.73 25.13
N VAL A 366 -2.30 -16.72 24.43
CA VAL A 366 -0.87 -16.40 24.50
C VAL A 366 -0.58 -15.65 25.81
N PRO A 367 0.47 -16.05 26.56
CA PRO A 367 0.79 -15.42 27.84
C PRO A 367 0.97 -13.91 27.72
N GLY A 368 0.27 -13.17 28.57
CA GLY A 368 0.31 -11.69 28.64
C GLY A 368 -0.63 -10.96 27.70
N GLU A 369 -1.15 -11.61 26.62
CA GLU A 369 -2.05 -11.02 25.66
C GLU A 369 -3.49 -10.92 26.21
N GLU A 370 -4.13 -9.77 25.95
CA GLU A 370 -5.53 -9.51 26.33
C GLU A 370 -6.26 -8.92 25.12
N THR A 371 -6.93 -9.81 24.35
CA THR A 371 -7.77 -9.36 23.22
C THR A 371 -8.90 -8.45 23.69
N TRP A 372 -9.24 -7.44 22.89
CA TRP A 372 -10.47 -6.68 23.12
C TRP A 372 -11.68 -7.59 22.96
N PRO A 373 -12.70 -7.52 23.86
CA PRO A 373 -13.77 -8.53 23.93
C PRO A 373 -14.72 -8.55 22.74
N THR A 374 -14.85 -7.44 22.01
CA THR A 374 -15.73 -7.29 20.84
C THR A 374 -15.01 -6.61 19.70
N GLN A 375 -15.58 -6.76 18.49
CA GLN A 375 -15.13 -6.04 17.30
C GLN A 375 -16.33 -5.51 16.51
N PRO A 376 -16.19 -4.39 15.77
CA PRO A 376 -17.28 -3.80 15.01
C PRO A 376 -17.52 -4.55 13.69
N PHE A 377 -18.77 -4.98 13.48
CA PHE A 377 -19.22 -5.63 12.27
C PHE A 377 -20.30 -4.78 11.57
N PRO A 378 -20.01 -4.22 10.38
CA PRO A 378 -21.05 -3.53 9.62
C PRO A 378 -22.12 -4.52 9.17
N THR A 379 -23.41 -4.15 9.33
CA THR A 379 -24.53 -4.98 8.89
C THR A 379 -24.81 -4.83 7.39
N MET A 380 -24.43 -3.68 6.84
CA MET A 380 -24.52 -3.31 5.44
C MET A 380 -23.38 -2.34 5.07
N PRO A 381 -22.88 -2.32 3.82
CA PRO A 381 -23.08 -3.34 2.77
C PRO A 381 -22.46 -4.71 3.12
N PRO A 382 -22.80 -5.79 2.38
CA PRO A 382 -22.21 -7.11 2.65
C PRO A 382 -20.70 -7.11 2.35
N PRO A 383 -19.90 -8.03 2.96
CA PRO A 383 -18.47 -8.15 2.72
C PRO A 383 -18.13 -8.44 1.24
N TYR A 384 -17.00 -7.94 0.76
CA TYR A 384 -16.53 -8.16 -0.61
C TYR A 384 -15.50 -9.30 -0.75
N SER A 385 -14.91 -9.75 0.35
CA SER A 385 -13.93 -10.85 0.36
C SER A 385 -14.43 -12.04 1.17
N ARG A 386 -13.88 -13.21 0.87
CA ARG A 386 -14.11 -14.43 1.67
C ARG A 386 -13.54 -14.25 3.06
N GLN A 387 -14.33 -14.61 4.08
CA GLN A 387 -13.96 -14.56 5.50
C GLN A 387 -13.88 -15.96 6.12
N VAL A 388 -13.92 -17.01 5.30
CA VAL A 388 -13.85 -18.40 5.72
C VAL A 388 -12.97 -19.19 4.74
N PHE A 389 -12.06 -20.02 5.27
CA PHE A 389 -11.24 -20.95 4.50
C PHE A 389 -11.26 -22.32 5.18
N LYS A 390 -11.83 -23.32 4.52
CA LYS A 390 -11.94 -24.71 4.99
C LYS A 390 -11.05 -25.63 4.15
N ALA A 391 -10.78 -26.83 4.64
CA ALA A 391 -9.97 -27.83 3.92
C ALA A 391 -10.50 -28.13 2.49
N ASP A 392 -11.82 -28.09 2.28
CA ASP A 392 -12.44 -28.29 0.97
C ASP A 392 -12.31 -27.10 0.02
N ASP A 393 -11.85 -25.95 0.53
CA ASP A 393 -11.54 -24.77 -0.27
C ASP A 393 -10.09 -24.73 -0.73
N VAL A 394 -9.28 -25.75 -0.39
CA VAL A 394 -7.89 -25.84 -0.87
C VAL A 394 -7.88 -25.95 -2.39
N ASN A 395 -6.97 -25.20 -3.00
CA ASN A 395 -6.83 -25.04 -4.44
C ASN A 395 -6.63 -26.40 -5.14
N PRO A 396 -7.61 -26.85 -5.96
CA PRO A 396 -7.52 -28.13 -6.65
C PRO A 396 -6.48 -28.16 -7.77
N TYR A 397 -5.98 -27.00 -8.19
CA TYR A 397 -5.04 -26.83 -9.30
C TYR A 397 -3.57 -26.87 -8.89
N ILE A 398 -3.26 -27.03 -7.61
CA ILE A 398 -1.90 -27.33 -7.12
C ILE A 398 -1.49 -28.67 -7.70
N ALA A 399 -0.39 -28.70 -8.46
CA ALA A 399 -0.01 -29.89 -9.23
C ALA A 399 0.44 -31.06 -8.36
N ASP A 400 1.21 -30.80 -7.28
CA ASP A 400 1.65 -31.85 -6.36
C ASP A 400 0.50 -32.27 -5.40
N PRO A 401 -0.01 -33.51 -5.52
CA PRO A 401 -1.06 -34.01 -4.63
C PRO A 401 -0.63 -34.04 -3.15
N LYS A 402 0.67 -34.24 -2.85
CA LYS A 402 1.19 -34.25 -1.47
C LYS A 402 1.16 -32.84 -0.88
N GLU A 403 1.53 -31.85 -1.66
CA GLU A 403 1.46 -30.46 -1.23
C GLU A 403 0.01 -30.01 -1.00
N ARG A 404 -0.89 -30.40 -1.89
CA ARG A 404 -2.33 -30.15 -1.74
C ARG A 404 -2.89 -30.79 -0.47
N GLU A 405 -2.55 -32.04 -0.17
CA GLU A 405 -2.97 -32.73 1.05
C GLU A 405 -2.33 -32.11 2.29
N ARG A 406 -1.08 -31.66 2.20
CA ARG A 406 -0.42 -30.90 3.29
C ARG A 406 -1.23 -29.66 3.63
N PHE A 407 -1.67 -28.87 2.64
CA PHE A 407 -2.52 -27.70 2.90
C PHE A 407 -3.88 -28.07 3.49
N ARG A 408 -4.54 -29.14 3.00
CA ARG A 408 -5.81 -29.63 3.56
C ARG A 408 -5.65 -29.97 5.04
N THR A 409 -4.63 -30.72 5.37
CA THR A 409 -4.30 -31.10 6.76
C THR A 409 -3.98 -29.87 7.61
N GLN A 410 -3.17 -28.95 7.11
CA GLN A 410 -2.81 -27.72 7.82
C GLN A 410 -4.05 -26.86 8.10
N VAL A 411 -4.91 -26.65 7.12
CA VAL A 411 -6.16 -25.87 7.29
C VAL A 411 -7.10 -26.57 8.28
N ALA A 412 -7.27 -27.91 8.18
CA ALA A 412 -8.15 -28.66 9.07
C ALA A 412 -7.71 -28.63 10.54
N ASN A 413 -6.39 -28.61 10.77
CA ASN A 413 -5.81 -28.63 12.11
C ASN A 413 -5.48 -27.24 12.68
N SER A 414 -5.60 -26.18 11.87
CA SER A 414 -5.32 -24.83 12.33
C SER A 414 -6.41 -24.31 13.25
N ARG A 415 -6.03 -23.38 14.12
CA ARG A 415 -6.97 -22.58 14.90
C ARG A 415 -7.73 -21.65 13.94
N ASN A 416 -9.03 -21.85 13.80
CA ASN A 416 -9.90 -21.12 12.88
C ASN A 416 -11.28 -20.90 13.52
N LEU A 417 -11.40 -19.86 14.33
CA LEU A 417 -12.60 -19.53 15.12
C LEU A 417 -13.38 -18.37 14.53
N GLY A 418 -13.09 -17.98 13.28
CA GLY A 418 -13.68 -16.85 12.56
C GLY A 418 -12.68 -15.74 12.29
N LEU A 419 -13.16 -14.63 11.71
CA LEU A 419 -12.37 -13.53 11.17
C LEU A 419 -11.32 -12.96 12.17
N PHE A 420 -11.70 -12.81 13.43
CA PHE A 420 -10.85 -12.28 14.49
C PHE A 420 -10.28 -13.37 15.42
N THR A 421 -9.87 -14.50 14.84
CA THR A 421 -9.12 -15.51 15.59
C THR A 421 -7.73 -14.95 15.95
N PRO A 422 -7.39 -14.75 17.23
CA PRO A 422 -6.11 -14.15 17.59
C PRO A 422 -4.94 -15.10 17.29
N PRO A 423 -3.78 -14.58 16.86
CA PRO A 423 -2.58 -15.37 16.67
C PRO A 423 -2.21 -16.14 17.95
N ALA A 424 -1.70 -17.36 17.77
CA ALA A 424 -1.38 -18.28 18.87
C ALA A 424 0.02 -18.88 18.69
N LEU A 425 0.46 -19.68 19.69
CA LEU A 425 1.70 -20.47 19.60
C LEU A 425 1.53 -21.72 18.69
N SER A 426 0.32 -21.94 18.18
CA SER A 426 -0.01 -22.92 17.15
C SER A 426 -0.46 -22.25 15.87
N ASP A 427 -0.49 -23.02 14.77
CA ASP A 427 -0.96 -22.52 13.47
C ASP A 427 -2.36 -21.90 13.58
N THR A 428 -2.49 -20.64 13.18
CA THR A 428 -3.71 -19.85 13.25
C THR A 428 -4.07 -19.34 11.86
N MET A 429 -5.27 -19.66 11.40
CA MET A 429 -5.79 -19.25 10.10
C MET A 429 -6.22 -17.79 10.12
N GLN A 430 -5.80 -17.03 9.11
CA GLN A 430 -6.27 -15.67 8.86
C GLN A 430 -6.79 -15.56 7.43
N ILE A 431 -8.07 -15.23 7.29
CA ILE A 431 -8.75 -14.99 5.99
C ILE A 431 -9.77 -13.86 6.14
N PRO A 432 -9.69 -12.76 5.33
CA PRO A 432 -8.54 -12.40 4.50
C PRO A 432 -7.26 -12.35 5.30
N GLY A 433 -6.13 -12.69 4.65
CA GLY A 433 -4.83 -12.62 5.31
C GLY A 433 -4.39 -11.17 5.58
N ASN A 434 -3.26 -11.01 6.21
CA ASN A 434 -2.71 -9.69 6.57
C ASN A 434 -2.36 -8.78 5.35
N ASN A 435 -2.22 -9.32 4.14
CA ASN A 435 -2.20 -8.49 2.92
C ASN A 435 -3.57 -7.84 2.65
N GLY A 436 -4.62 -8.40 3.23
CA GLY A 436 -5.98 -7.91 3.23
C GLY A 436 -6.78 -8.24 1.98
N GLY A 437 -8.08 -8.12 2.09
CA GLY A 437 -9.00 -8.07 0.97
C GLY A 437 -8.71 -6.84 0.12
N ALA A 438 -8.88 -5.63 0.66
CA ALA A 438 -8.45 -4.38 0.02
C ALA A 438 -7.09 -3.91 0.54
N ASN A 439 -6.32 -3.26 -0.33
CA ASN A 439 -5.02 -2.67 -0.03
C ASN A 439 -4.88 -1.32 -0.77
N TRP A 440 -3.71 -0.67 -0.70
CA TRP A 440 -3.50 0.64 -1.35
C TRP A 440 -3.89 0.61 -2.83
N GLY A 441 -4.52 1.70 -3.29
CA GLY A 441 -4.96 1.88 -4.68
C GLY A 441 -6.14 1.01 -5.12
N SER A 442 -6.58 0.01 -4.34
CA SER A 442 -7.51 -1.04 -4.80
C SER A 442 -8.97 -0.61 -4.96
N VAL A 443 -9.31 0.65 -4.71
CA VAL A 443 -10.70 1.10 -4.68
C VAL A 443 -10.89 2.36 -5.52
N ALA A 444 -11.89 2.34 -6.40
CA ALA A 444 -12.38 3.51 -7.13
C ALA A 444 -13.84 3.80 -6.79
N SER A 445 -14.28 5.03 -7.02
CA SER A 445 -15.67 5.43 -6.83
C SER A 445 -16.19 6.23 -8.03
N ASP A 446 -17.47 6.11 -8.31
CA ASP A 446 -18.17 7.04 -9.19
C ASP A 446 -19.02 7.99 -8.33
N PRO A 447 -18.52 9.19 -8.05
CA PRO A 447 -19.22 10.13 -7.16
C PRO A 447 -20.51 10.69 -7.75
N THR A 448 -20.75 10.47 -9.03
CA THR A 448 -21.95 10.99 -9.72
C THR A 448 -23.18 10.12 -9.51
N ILE A 449 -22.99 8.83 -9.19
CA ILE A 449 -24.07 7.84 -9.02
C ILE A 449 -24.03 7.13 -7.66
N GLY A 450 -23.02 7.41 -6.80
CA GLY A 450 -22.91 6.80 -5.48
C GLY A 450 -22.42 5.34 -5.51
N TRP A 451 -21.62 4.96 -6.52
CA TRP A 451 -21.07 3.61 -6.65
C TRP A 451 -19.60 3.53 -6.25
N VAL A 452 -19.21 2.36 -5.70
CA VAL A 452 -17.84 2.03 -5.31
C VAL A 452 -17.44 0.69 -5.90
N TYR A 453 -16.20 0.62 -6.41
CA TYR A 453 -15.62 -0.56 -7.04
C TYR A 453 -14.39 -0.98 -6.22
N VAL A 454 -14.46 -2.16 -5.61
CA VAL A 454 -13.43 -2.68 -4.72
C VAL A 454 -12.76 -3.88 -5.38
N ALA A 455 -11.46 -3.77 -5.66
CA ALA A 455 -10.64 -4.88 -6.10
C ALA A 455 -10.02 -5.56 -4.89
N SER A 456 -10.33 -6.84 -4.67
CA SER A 456 -9.93 -7.58 -3.48
C SER A 456 -9.10 -8.82 -3.80
N LYS A 457 -8.16 -9.13 -2.90
CA LYS A 457 -7.34 -10.33 -2.95
C LYS A 457 -7.91 -11.39 -2.03
N GLU A 458 -7.97 -12.61 -2.54
CA GLU A 458 -8.41 -13.78 -1.81
C GLU A 458 -7.18 -14.61 -1.39
N TRP A 459 -6.39 -14.09 -0.45
CA TRP A 459 -5.09 -14.65 -0.10
C TRP A 459 -5.00 -14.94 1.41
N PRO A 460 -5.11 -16.22 1.84
CA PRO A 460 -5.03 -16.58 3.25
C PRO A 460 -3.61 -16.51 3.79
N SER A 461 -3.50 -16.24 5.08
CA SER A 461 -2.25 -16.33 5.83
C SER A 461 -2.36 -17.38 6.94
N MET A 462 -1.25 -18.03 7.25
CA MET A 462 -1.10 -18.89 8.43
C MET A 462 -0.14 -18.20 9.38
N LEU A 463 -0.63 -17.83 10.56
CA LEU A 463 0.15 -17.15 11.60
C LEU A 463 0.53 -18.13 12.69
N LYS A 464 1.74 -17.96 13.25
CA LYS A 464 2.20 -18.71 14.41
C LYS A 464 3.17 -17.84 15.19
N LEU A 465 2.84 -17.53 16.44
CA LEU A 465 3.72 -16.76 17.29
C LEU A 465 4.87 -17.62 17.81
N GLU A 466 6.07 -17.07 17.81
CA GLU A 466 7.30 -17.71 18.26
C GLU A 466 8.10 -16.74 19.16
N THR A 467 8.85 -17.28 20.07
CA THR A 467 9.82 -16.49 20.89
C THR A 467 11.02 -16.09 20.04
N ALA A 468 11.82 -15.16 20.52
CA ALA A 468 13.05 -14.74 19.83
C ALA A 468 14.02 -15.90 19.55
N ALA A 469 14.04 -16.93 20.40
CA ALA A 469 14.83 -18.15 20.18
C ALA A 469 14.32 -18.99 19.00
N GLY A 470 13.02 -18.99 18.74
CA GLY A 470 12.39 -19.62 17.57
C GLY A 470 12.58 -18.83 16.27
N ARG A 471 12.89 -17.54 16.33
CA ARG A 471 13.07 -16.64 15.20
C ARG A 471 14.33 -16.94 14.36
N GLY A 472 15.28 -17.67 14.94
CA GLY A 472 16.49 -18.11 14.22
C GLY A 472 16.23 -19.08 13.06
N GLY A 473 14.98 -19.60 12.92
CA GLY A 473 14.61 -20.58 11.87
C GLY A 473 13.44 -20.20 10.97
N GLY A 474 12.86 -18.99 11.09
CA GLY A 474 11.58 -18.72 10.46
C GLY A 474 11.49 -17.45 9.60
N GLY A 475 12.07 -17.45 8.43
CA GLY A 475 11.48 -16.71 7.32
C GLY A 475 10.21 -17.46 6.89
N GLY A 476 9.01 -16.91 7.16
CA GLY A 476 7.71 -17.56 6.95
C GLY A 476 7.50 -18.09 5.54
N GLY A 477 7.61 -19.36 5.45
CA GLY A 477 7.31 -20.23 4.32
C GLY A 477 7.72 -21.61 4.77
N GLY A 478 6.83 -22.60 4.77
CA GLY A 478 7.10 -23.99 5.14
C GLY A 478 8.19 -24.65 4.31
N GLY A 479 9.41 -24.12 4.38
CA GLY A 479 10.59 -24.63 3.75
C GLY A 479 11.24 -25.74 4.59
N THR A 480 11.85 -26.69 3.91
CA THR A 480 12.69 -27.71 4.55
C THR A 480 13.91 -27.04 5.22
N PRO A 481 14.55 -27.68 6.22
CA PRO A 481 15.81 -27.21 6.79
C PRO A 481 16.89 -26.85 5.76
N ALA A 482 16.90 -27.57 4.63
CA ALA A 482 17.80 -27.27 3.51
C ALA A 482 17.43 -25.98 2.76
N GLN A 483 16.15 -25.64 2.64
CA GLN A 483 15.70 -24.35 2.05
C GLN A 483 16.02 -23.17 2.98
N ALA A 484 15.86 -23.34 4.30
CA ALA A 484 16.30 -22.36 5.30
C ALA A 484 17.83 -22.16 5.21
N GLY A 485 18.60 -23.25 5.11
CA GLY A 485 20.04 -23.23 4.93
C GLY A 485 20.50 -22.56 3.63
N MET A 486 19.74 -22.71 2.54
CA MET A 486 19.99 -21.97 1.31
C MET A 486 19.81 -20.47 1.52
N GLY A 487 18.79 -20.04 2.26
CA GLY A 487 18.61 -18.63 2.64
C GLY A 487 19.77 -18.09 3.46
N VAL A 488 20.26 -18.85 4.44
CA VAL A 488 21.45 -18.51 5.24
C VAL A 488 22.68 -18.37 4.33
N TYR A 489 22.86 -19.32 3.42
CA TYR A 489 23.95 -19.31 2.44
C TYR A 489 23.93 -18.05 1.56
N GLN A 490 22.79 -17.76 0.98
CA GLN A 490 22.60 -16.59 0.11
C GLN A 490 22.89 -15.27 0.82
N ALA A 491 22.48 -15.17 2.08
CA ALA A 491 22.64 -13.95 2.87
C ALA A 491 24.07 -13.73 3.37
N ASN A 492 24.85 -14.81 3.64
CA ASN A 492 26.10 -14.68 4.39
C ASN A 492 27.34 -15.25 3.66
N CYS A 493 27.16 -16.15 2.71
CA CYS A 493 28.26 -16.93 2.13
C CYS A 493 28.40 -16.73 0.62
N GLN A 494 27.30 -16.51 -0.08
CA GLN A 494 27.23 -16.49 -1.55
C GLN A 494 28.11 -15.43 -2.19
N THR A 495 28.29 -14.27 -1.54
CA THR A 495 29.12 -13.16 -2.07
C THR A 495 30.56 -13.60 -2.35
N CYS A 496 31.12 -14.45 -1.48
CA CYS A 496 32.47 -14.98 -1.63
C CYS A 496 32.47 -16.35 -2.30
N HIS A 497 31.58 -17.26 -1.91
CA HIS A 497 31.56 -18.64 -2.39
C HIS A 497 30.72 -18.86 -3.64
N GLN A 498 30.14 -17.80 -4.24
CA GLN A 498 29.34 -17.76 -5.47
C GLN A 498 28.01 -18.59 -5.37
N ALA A 499 27.05 -18.31 -6.26
CA ALA A 499 25.74 -18.98 -6.27
C ALA A 499 25.84 -20.49 -6.56
N ASN A 500 26.87 -20.93 -7.26
CA ASN A 500 27.13 -22.31 -7.62
C ASN A 500 28.01 -23.08 -6.61
N LEU A 501 28.31 -22.47 -5.45
CA LEU A 501 29.20 -23.01 -4.42
C LEU A 501 30.66 -23.21 -4.90
N GLY A 502 31.03 -22.65 -6.05
CA GLY A 502 32.33 -22.88 -6.70
C GLY A 502 33.51 -22.16 -6.04
N GLY A 503 33.24 -21.08 -5.28
CA GLY A 503 34.28 -20.23 -4.73
C GLY A 503 35.02 -19.41 -5.79
N GLN A 504 36.13 -18.80 -5.39
CA GLN A 504 37.06 -18.02 -6.25
C GLN A 504 38.51 -18.45 -5.94
N LEU A 505 38.91 -19.57 -6.50
CA LEU A 505 40.24 -20.12 -6.27
C LEU A 505 41.34 -19.16 -6.78
N PRO A 506 42.49 -19.05 -6.07
CA PRO A 506 42.88 -19.84 -4.89
C PRO A 506 42.39 -19.27 -3.54
N GLU A 507 41.87 -18.03 -3.49
CA GLU A 507 41.59 -17.28 -2.25
C GLU A 507 40.32 -17.76 -1.53
N VAL A 508 39.30 -18.15 -2.30
CA VAL A 508 38.00 -18.60 -1.73
C VAL A 508 37.72 -20.04 -2.18
N PRO A 509 37.76 -21.02 -1.27
CA PRO A 509 37.58 -22.42 -1.62
C PRO A 509 36.15 -22.76 -2.08
N SER A 510 36.04 -23.77 -2.93
CA SER A 510 34.74 -24.35 -3.29
C SER A 510 34.08 -25.02 -2.10
N LEU A 511 32.77 -24.78 -1.93
CA LEU A 511 31.92 -25.46 -0.93
C LEU A 511 31.18 -26.68 -1.49
N GLN A 512 31.39 -27.04 -2.75
CA GLN A 512 30.79 -28.24 -3.34
C GLN A 512 31.29 -29.51 -2.65
N GLY A 513 30.34 -30.24 -2.03
CA GLY A 513 30.64 -31.44 -1.25
C GLY A 513 31.48 -31.19 0.00
N ILE A 514 31.48 -29.97 0.52
CA ILE A 514 32.33 -29.59 1.65
C ILE A 514 32.01 -30.35 2.93
N VAL A 515 30.73 -30.66 3.18
CA VAL A 515 30.30 -31.42 4.38
C VAL A 515 30.93 -32.80 4.40
N ALA A 516 30.98 -33.46 3.26
CA ALA A 516 31.61 -34.79 3.14
C ALA A 516 33.17 -34.71 3.27
N LYS A 517 33.76 -33.57 2.89
CA LYS A 517 35.23 -33.37 2.90
C LYS A 517 35.79 -33.07 4.29
N ILE A 518 35.13 -32.22 5.06
CA ILE A 518 35.68 -31.72 6.34
C ILE A 518 34.78 -31.98 7.56
N GLY A 519 33.59 -32.51 7.38
CA GLY A 519 32.62 -32.77 8.42
C GLY A 519 31.86 -31.58 8.97
N ALA A 520 30.69 -31.83 9.55
CA ALA A 520 29.80 -30.78 10.09
C ALA A 520 30.43 -29.95 11.20
N ASP A 521 31.15 -30.59 12.12
CA ASP A 521 31.75 -29.90 13.29
C ASP A 521 32.85 -28.92 12.87
N ARG A 522 33.63 -29.28 11.85
CA ARG A 522 34.65 -28.40 11.30
C ARG A 522 33.99 -27.18 10.62
N ILE A 523 32.87 -27.36 9.94
CA ILE A 523 32.10 -26.27 9.35
C ILE A 523 31.57 -25.33 10.44
N ARG A 524 31.02 -25.87 11.54
CA ARG A 524 30.58 -25.05 12.69
C ARG A 524 31.71 -24.18 13.23
N THR A 525 32.89 -24.76 13.40
CA THR A 525 34.07 -24.03 13.85
C THR A 525 34.48 -22.93 12.87
N VAL A 526 34.59 -23.25 11.59
CA VAL A 526 35.00 -22.29 10.55
C VAL A 526 33.98 -21.15 10.39
N VAL A 527 32.69 -21.48 10.43
CA VAL A 527 31.64 -20.44 10.33
C VAL A 527 31.68 -19.51 11.54
N LYS A 528 31.91 -20.06 12.74
CA LYS A 528 31.96 -19.26 13.99
C LYS A 528 33.23 -18.40 14.09
N ASP A 529 34.38 -19.01 13.86
CA ASP A 529 35.69 -18.43 14.22
C ASP A 529 36.37 -17.79 12.99
N GLY A 530 35.93 -18.13 11.77
CA GLY A 530 36.59 -17.77 10.52
C GLY A 530 37.77 -18.69 10.19
N GLN A 531 38.32 -18.52 8.99
CA GLN A 531 39.54 -19.22 8.55
C GLN A 531 40.25 -18.46 7.42
N GLY A 532 41.50 -18.11 7.60
CA GLY A 532 42.23 -17.35 6.60
C GLY A 532 41.61 -15.97 6.36
N SER A 533 41.25 -15.65 5.11
CA SER A 533 40.56 -14.41 4.73
C SER A 533 39.02 -14.46 5.03
N MET A 534 38.47 -15.62 5.36
CA MET A 534 37.06 -15.76 5.72
C MET A 534 36.82 -15.25 7.16
N PRO A 535 36.00 -14.19 7.35
CA PRO A 535 35.67 -13.72 8.71
C PRO A 535 34.75 -14.71 9.42
N GLY A 536 34.83 -14.76 10.75
CA GLY A 536 33.87 -15.43 11.60
C GLY A 536 32.49 -14.78 11.50
N SER A 537 31.42 -15.53 11.74
CA SER A 537 30.04 -15.04 11.68
C SER A 537 29.32 -15.26 13.02
N ASN A 538 28.32 -14.38 13.29
CA ASN A 538 27.43 -14.47 14.46
C ASN A 538 26.15 -15.24 14.14
N LEU A 539 26.19 -16.25 13.25
CA LEU A 539 25.06 -17.10 12.94
C LEU A 539 24.66 -17.92 14.19
N SER A 540 23.34 -18.11 14.38
CA SER A 540 22.86 -19.00 15.45
C SER A 540 23.24 -20.46 15.17
N ALA A 541 23.28 -21.30 16.21
CA ALA A 541 23.57 -22.72 16.06
C ALA A 541 22.58 -23.39 15.09
N LEU A 542 21.31 -22.99 15.11
CA LEU A 542 20.27 -23.51 14.22
C LEU A 542 20.51 -23.07 12.76
N ASP A 543 20.91 -21.82 12.53
CA ASP A 543 21.23 -21.34 11.16
C ASP A 543 22.42 -22.08 10.60
N VAL A 544 23.42 -22.37 11.43
CA VAL A 544 24.59 -23.18 11.01
C VAL A 544 24.16 -24.62 10.71
N ASP A 545 23.24 -25.22 11.47
CA ASP A 545 22.69 -26.56 11.20
C ASP A 545 21.88 -26.58 9.90
N HIS A 546 21.07 -25.58 9.64
CA HIS A 546 20.37 -25.40 8.36
C HIS A 546 21.35 -25.21 7.22
N LEU A 547 22.39 -24.38 7.37
CA LEU A 547 23.46 -24.19 6.38
C LEU A 547 24.16 -25.52 6.06
N ILE A 548 24.52 -26.31 7.07
CA ILE A 548 25.12 -27.64 6.88
C ILE A 548 24.17 -28.56 6.13
N THR A 549 22.88 -28.56 6.47
CA THR A 549 21.86 -29.35 5.78
C THR A 549 21.79 -28.98 4.29
N TYR A 550 21.81 -27.68 3.96
CA TYR A 550 21.87 -27.19 2.58
C TYR A 550 23.16 -27.63 1.87
N LEU A 551 24.32 -27.44 2.50
CA LEU A 551 25.62 -27.80 1.92
C LEU A 551 25.83 -29.31 1.75
N THR A 552 25.03 -30.15 2.44
CA THR A 552 25.07 -31.59 2.30
C THR A 552 24.46 -32.06 0.97
N ALA A 553 23.38 -31.43 0.52
CA ALA A 553 22.68 -31.79 -0.73
C ALA A 553 22.11 -30.50 -1.41
N PRO A 554 22.95 -29.63 -1.97
CA PRO A 554 22.50 -28.37 -2.54
C PRO A 554 21.78 -28.51 -3.89
N ALA A 555 21.94 -29.62 -4.59
CA ALA A 555 21.32 -29.84 -5.89
C ALA A 555 19.83 -30.24 -5.73
N GLY A 556 18.95 -29.52 -6.46
CA GLY A 556 17.50 -29.80 -6.45
C GLY A 556 16.70 -29.01 -5.40
N ILE A 557 17.35 -28.14 -4.62
CA ILE A 557 16.64 -27.24 -3.69
C ILE A 557 16.19 -26.00 -4.47
N VAL A 558 14.89 -25.93 -4.72
CA VAL A 558 14.26 -24.76 -5.37
C VAL A 558 14.01 -23.71 -4.30
N PRO A 559 14.38 -22.42 -4.54
CA PRO A 559 14.04 -21.33 -3.64
C PRO A 559 12.53 -21.26 -3.46
N VAL A 560 12.08 -21.12 -2.22
CA VAL A 560 10.67 -20.77 -1.99
C VAL A 560 10.46 -19.38 -2.60
N ALA A 561 9.67 -19.31 -3.66
CA ALA A 561 9.24 -18.04 -4.24
C ALA A 561 8.24 -17.39 -3.30
N GLY A 562 8.73 -16.79 -2.24
CA GLY A 562 7.99 -16.00 -1.28
C GLY A 562 8.72 -14.69 -1.09
N GLY A 563 8.02 -13.56 -1.17
CA GLY A 563 8.56 -12.23 -0.92
C GLY A 563 9.10 -12.09 0.51
N GLY A 564 10.19 -12.78 0.82
CA GLY A 564 10.90 -12.64 2.07
C GLY A 564 11.56 -11.27 2.14
N ARG A 565 11.21 -10.45 3.09
CA ARG A 565 12.10 -9.41 3.59
C ARG A 565 13.37 -10.13 4.06
N GLY A 566 14.52 -9.76 3.49
CA GLY A 566 15.81 -10.30 3.91
C GLY A 566 16.02 -10.11 5.41
N PRO A 567 16.90 -10.91 6.03
CA PRO A 567 17.23 -10.80 7.43
C PRO A 567 17.66 -9.37 7.72
N GLY A 568 16.88 -8.66 8.54
CA GLY A 568 17.34 -7.42 9.14
C GLY A 568 18.69 -7.71 9.79
N ARG A 569 19.70 -6.87 9.54
CA ARG A 569 20.97 -6.87 10.26
C ARG A 569 20.64 -7.12 11.71
N GLY A 570 21.34 -8.07 12.35
CA GLY A 570 21.09 -8.50 13.72
C GLY A 570 20.69 -7.34 14.59
N ALA A 571 19.42 -7.26 14.93
CA ALA A 571 18.94 -6.26 15.85
C ALA A 571 19.63 -6.55 17.20
N ALA A 572 20.25 -5.54 17.77
CA ALA A 572 20.62 -5.57 19.17
C ALA A 572 19.42 -6.13 19.95
N PRO A 573 19.63 -6.93 21.00
CA PRO A 573 18.54 -7.50 21.76
C PRO A 573 17.60 -6.36 22.14
N ALA A 574 16.35 -6.44 21.65
CA ALA A 574 15.37 -5.39 21.82
C ALA A 574 15.21 -5.10 23.31
N LYS A 575 15.33 -3.84 23.71
CA LYS A 575 15.04 -3.44 25.08
C LYS A 575 13.61 -3.88 25.40
N LEU A 576 13.45 -4.69 26.46
CA LEU A 576 12.14 -5.12 26.91
C LEU A 576 11.36 -3.90 27.41
N THR A 577 10.11 -3.77 27.03
CA THR A 577 9.23 -2.71 27.53
C THR A 577 8.87 -2.96 29.00
N PRO A 578 8.62 -1.92 29.80
CA PRO A 578 8.19 -2.08 31.18
C PRO A 578 6.92 -2.95 31.26
N GLY A 579 6.96 -4.00 32.11
CA GLY A 579 5.80 -4.87 32.35
C GLY A 579 5.61 -6.05 31.39
N ASN A 580 6.39 -6.15 30.32
CA ASN A 580 6.34 -7.31 29.43
C ASN A 580 7.75 -7.87 29.12
N PRO A 581 8.24 -8.84 29.91
CA PRO A 581 9.56 -9.42 29.72
C PRO A 581 9.64 -10.37 28.52
N GLN A 582 8.49 -10.84 27.98
CA GLN A 582 8.41 -11.77 26.88
C GLN A 582 7.84 -11.12 25.64
N ARG A 583 8.58 -11.19 24.53
CA ARG A 583 8.11 -10.80 23.19
C ARG A 583 7.92 -12.01 22.31
N TYR A 584 6.93 -11.94 21.44
CA TYR A 584 6.65 -12.93 20.42
C TYR A 584 6.71 -12.27 19.04
N TRP A 585 7.01 -13.07 18.02
CA TRP A 585 7.09 -12.66 16.64
C TRP A 585 6.37 -13.66 15.75
N THR A 586 5.84 -13.20 14.63
CA THR A 586 5.43 -14.02 13.51
C THR A 586 5.77 -13.30 12.22
N GLY A 587 5.86 -14.04 11.11
CA GLY A 587 6.02 -13.47 9.79
C GLY A 587 4.71 -13.46 9.03
N TYR A 588 4.73 -12.91 7.82
CA TYR A 588 3.64 -13.04 6.86
C TYR A 588 3.61 -14.46 6.29
N GLY A 589 2.88 -15.34 6.93
CA GLY A 589 2.74 -16.74 6.53
C GLY A 589 1.78 -16.94 5.37
N TYR A 590 1.96 -16.21 4.23
CA TYR A 590 1.10 -16.39 3.06
C TYR A 590 1.11 -17.84 2.60
N MET A 591 -0.09 -18.41 2.47
CA MET A 591 -0.27 -19.79 2.06
C MET A 591 -0.18 -19.92 0.54
N ASN A 592 1.05 -20.11 0.04
CA ASN A 592 1.33 -20.30 -1.37
C ASN A 592 1.86 -21.70 -1.63
N ALA A 593 1.39 -22.30 -2.72
CA ALA A 593 1.99 -23.50 -3.28
C ALA A 593 3.36 -23.22 -3.90
N SER A 594 4.14 -24.27 -4.12
CA SER A 594 5.47 -24.19 -4.74
C SER A 594 5.46 -23.52 -6.12
N GLU A 595 4.35 -23.64 -6.85
CA GLU A 595 4.11 -22.99 -8.15
C GLU A 595 3.75 -21.50 -8.02
N GLY A 596 3.61 -20.96 -6.79
CA GLY A 596 3.24 -19.59 -6.51
C GLY A 596 1.74 -19.31 -6.44
N PHE A 597 0.89 -20.32 -6.61
CA PHE A 597 -0.56 -20.17 -6.47
C PHE A 597 -0.96 -20.04 -5.00
N PRO A 598 -1.99 -19.23 -4.68
CA PRO A 598 -2.59 -19.25 -3.35
C PRO A 598 -3.14 -20.65 -3.02
N ALA A 599 -3.01 -21.06 -1.75
CA ALA A 599 -3.52 -22.35 -1.30
C ALA A 599 -5.04 -22.49 -1.34
N ILE A 600 -5.77 -21.38 -1.41
CA ILE A 600 -7.23 -21.34 -1.54
C ILE A 600 -7.63 -21.47 -3.02
N LYS A 601 -8.77 -22.12 -3.30
CA LYS A 601 -9.32 -22.23 -4.66
C LYS A 601 -9.65 -20.85 -5.25
N PRO A 602 -9.52 -20.66 -6.60
CA PRO A 602 -9.88 -19.39 -7.24
C PRO A 602 -11.37 -19.03 -7.05
N PRO A 603 -11.77 -17.77 -7.34
CA PRO A 603 -10.93 -16.72 -7.89
C PRO A 603 -9.97 -16.12 -6.85
N PHE A 604 -8.74 -15.73 -7.30
CA PHE A 604 -7.71 -15.19 -6.43
C PHE A 604 -7.75 -13.67 -6.31
N PHE A 605 -8.33 -13.01 -7.31
CA PHE A 605 -8.51 -11.56 -7.36
C PHE A 605 -9.87 -11.24 -7.95
N VAL A 606 -10.63 -10.40 -7.25
CA VAL A 606 -12.05 -10.15 -7.52
C VAL A 606 -12.33 -8.67 -7.52
N MET A 607 -13.21 -8.18 -8.40
CA MET A 607 -13.77 -6.84 -8.33
C MET A 607 -15.23 -6.92 -7.95
N THR A 608 -15.61 -6.13 -6.94
CA THR A 608 -16.98 -5.99 -6.45
C THR A 608 -17.47 -4.57 -6.67
N ALA A 609 -18.59 -4.40 -7.33
CA ALA A 609 -19.26 -3.11 -7.47
C ALA A 609 -20.46 -2.99 -6.51
N TYR A 610 -20.48 -1.90 -5.79
CA TYR A 610 -21.56 -1.56 -4.86
C TYR A 610 -22.38 -0.37 -5.34
N ASP A 611 -23.70 -0.47 -5.27
CA ASP A 611 -24.60 0.68 -5.25
C ASP A 611 -24.85 1.09 -3.78
N LEU A 612 -24.19 2.14 -3.34
CA LEU A 612 -24.33 2.61 -1.96
C LEU A 612 -25.62 3.39 -1.69
N ASN A 613 -26.42 3.69 -2.71
CA ASN A 613 -27.79 4.19 -2.46
C ASN A 613 -28.70 3.09 -1.93
N LYS A 614 -28.36 1.81 -2.21
CA LYS A 614 -29.08 0.62 -1.74
C LYS A 614 -28.30 -0.16 -0.68
N GLY A 615 -26.98 0.01 -0.62
CA GLY A 615 -26.09 -0.81 0.21
C GLY A 615 -25.88 -2.23 -0.33
N THR A 616 -26.04 -2.45 -1.64
CA THR A 616 -26.01 -3.78 -2.28
C THR A 616 -24.81 -3.98 -3.19
N ILE A 617 -24.40 -5.24 -3.34
CA ILE A 617 -23.50 -5.64 -4.44
C ILE A 617 -24.35 -5.74 -5.70
N GLU A 618 -23.97 -5.00 -6.76
CA GLU A 618 -24.62 -5.06 -8.06
C GLU A 618 -23.99 -6.14 -8.95
N TRP A 619 -22.67 -6.28 -8.87
CA TRP A 619 -21.95 -7.37 -9.52
C TRP A 619 -20.61 -7.65 -8.85
N GLN A 620 -20.12 -8.89 -9.02
CA GLN A 620 -18.80 -9.33 -8.58
C GLN A 620 -18.20 -10.26 -9.62
N ILE A 621 -16.97 -9.98 -10.05
CA ILE A 621 -16.28 -10.71 -11.13
C ILE A 621 -14.82 -10.99 -10.78
N PRO A 622 -14.25 -12.12 -11.27
CA PRO A 622 -12.79 -12.31 -11.29
C PRO A 622 -12.11 -11.25 -12.17
N VAL A 623 -10.91 -10.83 -11.80
CA VAL A 623 -10.11 -9.87 -12.56
C VAL A 623 -8.80 -10.52 -13.01
N GLY A 624 -8.59 -10.56 -14.30
CA GLY A 624 -7.40 -11.20 -14.89
C GLY A 624 -7.47 -12.71 -14.89
N GLU A 625 -6.42 -13.32 -15.42
CA GLU A 625 -6.29 -14.76 -15.58
C GLU A 625 -4.88 -15.22 -15.22
N ILE A 626 -4.73 -16.51 -14.96
CA ILE A 626 -3.44 -17.17 -14.83
C ILE A 626 -3.17 -17.94 -16.12
N PRO A 627 -2.18 -17.53 -16.95
CA PRO A 627 -1.93 -18.10 -18.26
C PRO A 627 -1.75 -19.64 -18.24
N GLU A 628 -1.07 -20.16 -17.22
CA GLU A 628 -0.82 -21.61 -17.05
C GLU A 628 -2.11 -22.40 -16.82
N LEU A 629 -3.09 -21.81 -16.15
CA LEU A 629 -4.40 -22.43 -15.93
C LEU A 629 -5.29 -22.28 -17.16
N VAL A 630 -5.22 -21.13 -17.85
CA VAL A 630 -5.91 -20.90 -19.12
C VAL A 630 -5.47 -21.91 -20.18
N ALA A 631 -4.17 -22.22 -20.27
CA ALA A 631 -3.63 -23.26 -21.16
C ALA A 631 -4.20 -24.65 -20.90
N LYS A 632 -4.68 -24.91 -19.67
CA LYS A 632 -5.37 -26.15 -19.26
C LYS A 632 -6.91 -26.05 -19.39
N GLY A 633 -7.44 -24.97 -20.01
CA GLY A 633 -8.88 -24.74 -20.17
C GLY A 633 -9.58 -24.17 -18.93
N ILE A 634 -8.83 -23.80 -17.89
CA ILE A 634 -9.38 -23.26 -16.64
C ILE A 634 -9.42 -21.73 -16.73
N ARG A 635 -10.62 -21.16 -16.61
CA ARG A 635 -10.91 -19.73 -16.74
C ARG A 635 -11.47 -19.14 -15.46
N ASN A 636 -11.59 -17.79 -15.43
CA ASN A 636 -12.14 -17.03 -14.29
C ASN A 636 -11.37 -17.25 -12.98
N THR A 637 -10.04 -17.38 -13.10
CA THR A 637 -9.18 -17.64 -11.95
C THR A 637 -8.87 -16.39 -11.15
N GLY A 638 -9.00 -15.21 -11.76
CA GLY A 638 -8.41 -14.00 -11.23
C GLY A 638 -6.88 -14.03 -11.30
N SER A 639 -6.26 -12.88 -11.30
CA SER A 639 -4.80 -12.70 -11.24
C SER A 639 -4.27 -13.02 -9.84
N ILE A 640 -2.99 -13.35 -9.73
CA ILE A 640 -2.27 -13.38 -8.45
C ILE A 640 -1.33 -12.18 -8.34
N ALA A 641 -0.96 -11.82 -7.11
CA ALA A 641 0.05 -10.81 -6.79
C ALA A 641 -0.21 -9.41 -7.38
N THR A 642 -1.45 -9.06 -7.71
CA THR A 642 -1.79 -7.75 -8.28
C THR A 642 -1.46 -6.62 -7.30
N ARG A 643 -0.67 -5.65 -7.78
CA ARG A 643 -0.30 -4.42 -7.07
C ARG A 643 -0.80 -3.23 -7.86
N GLY A 644 -2.00 -2.81 -7.56
CA GLY A 644 -2.64 -1.72 -8.27
C GLY A 644 -4.14 -1.77 -8.08
N GLY A 645 -4.84 -0.90 -8.77
CA GLY A 645 -6.27 -0.80 -8.63
C GLY A 645 -6.98 -0.18 -9.81
N PRO A 646 -8.31 -0.12 -9.74
CA PRO A 646 -9.13 0.37 -10.81
C PRO A 646 -9.12 1.89 -10.92
N ILE A 647 -9.44 2.38 -12.11
CA ILE A 647 -9.99 3.71 -12.33
C ILE A 647 -11.36 3.58 -12.97
N VAL A 648 -12.23 4.56 -12.71
CA VAL A 648 -13.58 4.64 -13.28
C VAL A 648 -13.72 5.90 -14.11
N THR A 649 -14.46 5.84 -15.22
CA THR A 649 -14.65 7.00 -16.09
C THR A 649 -16.12 7.27 -16.39
N ALA A 650 -16.44 8.53 -16.68
CA ALA A 650 -17.76 8.93 -17.19
C ALA A 650 -18.06 8.32 -18.56
N GLY A 651 -17.05 7.77 -19.26
CA GLY A 651 -17.23 6.94 -20.47
C GLY A 651 -17.85 5.57 -20.21
N GLY A 652 -18.15 5.26 -18.94
CA GLY A 652 -18.79 3.99 -18.53
C GLY A 652 -17.83 2.83 -18.32
N LEU A 653 -16.56 3.11 -18.06
CA LEU A 653 -15.49 2.12 -18.00
C LEU A 653 -14.95 1.95 -16.57
N VAL A 654 -14.64 0.70 -16.20
CA VAL A 654 -13.70 0.36 -15.12
C VAL A 654 -12.44 -0.21 -15.79
N ILE A 655 -11.29 0.38 -15.51
CA ILE A 655 -10.00 0.01 -16.12
C ILE A 655 -9.07 -0.43 -15.00
N ILE A 656 -8.55 -1.65 -15.09
CA ILE A 656 -7.70 -2.23 -14.03
C ILE A 656 -6.54 -3.04 -14.60
N PRO A 657 -5.31 -2.89 -14.05
CA PRO A 657 -4.16 -3.70 -14.41
C PRO A 657 -4.25 -5.13 -13.84
N SER A 658 -3.76 -6.10 -14.59
CA SER A 658 -3.59 -7.49 -14.17
C SER A 658 -2.16 -7.95 -14.48
N GLN A 659 -1.44 -8.39 -13.44
CA GLN A 659 -0.03 -8.72 -13.57
C GLN A 659 0.23 -10.10 -14.16
N SER A 660 -0.55 -11.12 -13.78
CA SER A 660 -0.31 -12.51 -14.17
C SER A 660 -0.36 -12.72 -15.67
N ASP A 661 -1.35 -12.12 -16.33
CA ASP A 661 -1.56 -12.20 -17.78
C ASP A 661 -1.01 -11.00 -18.56
N LYS A 662 -0.38 -10.04 -17.87
CA LYS A 662 0.18 -8.81 -18.45
C LYS A 662 -0.83 -8.03 -19.27
N LYS A 663 -2.06 -7.89 -18.77
CA LYS A 663 -3.14 -7.20 -19.47
C LYS A 663 -3.66 -5.99 -18.69
N LEU A 664 -4.14 -5.01 -19.44
CA LEU A 664 -5.04 -3.99 -18.93
C LEU A 664 -6.47 -4.43 -19.27
N TRP A 665 -7.24 -4.78 -18.24
CA TRP A 665 -8.63 -5.20 -18.38
C TRP A 665 -9.56 -4.00 -18.33
N ILE A 666 -10.57 -4.00 -19.18
CA ILE A 666 -11.55 -2.93 -19.28
C ILE A 666 -12.95 -3.52 -19.24
N TYR A 667 -13.71 -3.12 -18.24
CA TYR A 667 -15.06 -3.61 -17.97
C TYR A 667 -16.09 -2.49 -18.12
N ASP A 668 -17.31 -2.89 -18.45
CA ASP A 668 -18.51 -2.05 -18.33
C ASP A 668 -18.76 -1.78 -16.82
N LYS A 669 -18.75 -0.51 -16.42
CA LYS A 669 -18.89 -0.14 -15.01
C LYS A 669 -20.24 -0.55 -14.39
N ASP A 670 -21.29 -0.66 -15.22
CA ASP A 670 -22.65 -0.92 -14.73
C ASP A 670 -22.94 -2.43 -14.62
N THR A 671 -22.24 -3.28 -15.37
CA THR A 671 -22.54 -4.72 -15.47
C THR A 671 -21.38 -5.66 -15.17
N GLY A 672 -20.15 -5.14 -15.07
CA GLY A 672 -18.95 -5.97 -14.96
C GLY A 672 -18.56 -6.74 -16.23
N LYS A 673 -19.28 -6.56 -17.35
CA LYS A 673 -18.97 -7.24 -18.60
C LYS A 673 -17.63 -6.76 -19.17
N THR A 674 -16.77 -7.68 -19.62
CA THR A 674 -15.53 -7.35 -20.31
C THR A 674 -15.82 -6.67 -21.65
N LEU A 675 -15.23 -5.49 -21.84
CA LEU A 675 -15.34 -4.70 -23.09
C LEU A 675 -14.09 -4.79 -23.93
N ALA A 676 -12.91 -4.85 -23.28
CA ALA A 676 -11.63 -4.97 -23.97
C ALA A 676 -10.55 -5.56 -23.04
N GLU A 677 -9.55 -6.16 -23.66
CA GLU A 677 -8.32 -6.67 -23.02
C GLU A 677 -7.14 -6.15 -23.83
N LEU A 678 -6.30 -5.32 -23.22
CA LEU A 678 -5.11 -4.81 -23.88
C LEU A 678 -3.88 -5.58 -23.39
N GLN A 679 -3.28 -6.38 -24.26
CA GLN A 679 -2.03 -7.08 -23.97
C GLN A 679 -0.88 -6.07 -23.88
N MET A 680 -0.08 -6.16 -22.81
CA MET A 680 1.08 -5.31 -22.58
C MET A 680 2.39 -6.12 -22.66
N PRO A 681 3.50 -5.53 -23.11
CA PRO A 681 4.81 -6.19 -23.10
C PRO A 681 5.35 -6.42 -21.68
N ALA A 682 4.97 -5.56 -20.74
CA ALA A 682 5.34 -5.61 -19.33
C ALA A 682 4.13 -5.88 -18.45
N ALA A 683 4.34 -6.37 -17.24
CA ALA A 683 3.28 -6.54 -16.25
C ALA A 683 2.79 -5.18 -15.74
N PRO A 684 1.53 -4.77 -15.98
CA PRO A 684 1.03 -3.50 -15.49
C PRO A 684 0.89 -3.53 -13.97
N GLU A 685 1.37 -2.45 -13.33
CA GLU A 685 1.29 -2.26 -11.87
C GLU A 685 0.71 -0.88 -11.55
N GLY A 686 0.34 -0.65 -10.28
CA GLY A 686 -0.15 0.64 -9.81
C GLY A 686 -1.57 0.97 -10.25
N VAL A 687 -1.90 2.23 -10.11
CA VAL A 687 -3.20 2.77 -10.54
C VAL A 687 -3.00 3.51 -11.85
N PRO A 688 -3.77 3.20 -12.92
CA PRO A 688 -3.71 3.97 -14.15
C PRO A 688 -4.06 5.45 -13.93
N SER A 689 -3.60 6.32 -14.82
CA SER A 689 -4.03 7.72 -14.88
C SER A 689 -4.75 7.98 -16.20
N THR A 690 -5.81 8.80 -16.19
CA THR A 690 -6.44 9.24 -17.44
C THR A 690 -6.60 10.74 -17.47
N PHE A 691 -6.25 11.36 -18.58
CA PHE A 691 -6.13 12.80 -18.72
C PHE A 691 -6.42 13.23 -20.17
N GLU A 692 -6.66 14.52 -20.36
CA GLU A 692 -6.84 15.12 -21.67
C GLU A 692 -5.72 16.13 -21.97
N VAL A 693 -5.19 16.06 -23.19
CA VAL A 693 -4.24 17.04 -23.73
C VAL A 693 -4.66 17.35 -25.18
N ASN A 694 -4.79 18.63 -25.50
CA ASN A 694 -5.19 19.11 -26.85
C ASN A 694 -6.49 18.48 -27.36
N GLY A 695 -7.49 18.28 -26.47
CA GLY A 695 -8.78 17.69 -26.82
C GLY A 695 -8.75 16.18 -27.05
N LYS A 696 -7.64 15.50 -26.77
CA LYS A 696 -7.48 14.05 -26.91
C LYS A 696 -7.29 13.40 -25.54
N GLN A 697 -8.09 12.37 -25.24
CA GLN A 697 -8.00 11.59 -24.01
C GLN A 697 -6.94 10.51 -24.10
N TYR A 698 -6.16 10.36 -23.02
CA TYR A 698 -5.11 9.36 -22.86
C TYR A 698 -5.31 8.54 -21.57
N ILE A 699 -4.76 7.32 -21.58
CA ILE A 699 -4.65 6.45 -20.41
C ILE A 699 -3.19 6.07 -20.25
N ALA A 700 -2.57 6.40 -19.10
CA ALA A 700 -1.20 6.03 -18.77
C ALA A 700 -1.17 4.89 -17.76
N VAL A 701 -0.31 3.90 -18.00
CA VAL A 701 -0.15 2.71 -17.16
C VAL A 701 1.32 2.41 -16.98
N PRO A 702 1.84 2.31 -15.75
CA PRO A 702 3.19 1.81 -15.53
C PRO A 702 3.26 0.29 -15.75
N GLY A 703 4.36 -0.17 -16.35
CA GLY A 703 4.60 -1.59 -16.61
C GLY A 703 5.98 -2.01 -16.13
N ARG A 704 6.05 -3.12 -15.39
CA ARG A 704 7.27 -3.68 -14.84
C ARG A 704 7.76 -4.86 -15.67
N ASP A 705 9.06 -4.94 -15.92
CA ASP A 705 9.69 -6.15 -16.44
C ASP A 705 9.74 -7.24 -15.36
N THR A 706 8.98 -8.31 -15.55
CA THR A 706 8.94 -9.44 -14.61
C THR A 706 9.99 -10.50 -14.90
N SER A 707 10.76 -10.37 -15.98
CA SER A 707 11.90 -11.25 -16.27
C SER A 707 13.12 -10.89 -15.43
N GLU A 708 13.16 -9.69 -14.85
CA GLU A 708 14.21 -9.21 -13.97
C GLU A 708 13.86 -9.42 -12.50
N PRO A 709 14.82 -9.82 -11.66
CA PRO A 709 14.62 -9.88 -10.22
C PRO A 709 14.34 -8.47 -9.67
N ARG A 710 13.56 -8.38 -8.61
CA ARG A 710 13.38 -7.12 -7.89
C ARG A 710 14.66 -6.79 -7.14
N LEU A 711 15.30 -5.70 -7.51
CA LEU A 711 16.44 -5.17 -6.77
C LEU A 711 15.99 -4.53 -5.45
N ARG A 712 16.79 -4.67 -4.41
CA ARG A 712 16.61 -3.94 -3.15
C ARG A 712 17.33 -2.59 -3.25
N PRO A 713 16.88 -1.56 -2.50
CA PRO A 713 17.61 -0.31 -2.42
C PRO A 713 19.08 -0.55 -2.05
N GLY A 714 20.01 -0.09 -2.91
CA GLY A 714 21.46 -0.28 -2.73
C GLY A 714 22.02 -1.59 -3.30
N GLU A 715 21.21 -2.48 -3.86
CA GLU A 715 21.73 -3.60 -4.67
C GLU A 715 22.20 -3.07 -6.04
N PRO A 716 23.38 -3.49 -6.50
CA PRO A 716 23.83 -3.12 -7.83
C PRO A 716 22.90 -3.71 -8.89
N ALA A 717 22.54 -2.89 -9.87
CA ALA A 717 21.78 -3.38 -11.02
C ALA A 717 22.61 -4.46 -11.75
N PRO A 718 21.99 -5.53 -12.23
CA PRO A 718 22.68 -6.49 -13.06
C PRO A 718 23.21 -5.80 -14.31
N PRO A 719 24.30 -6.30 -14.91
CA PRO A 719 24.81 -5.74 -16.16
C PRO A 719 23.71 -5.65 -17.21
N VAL A 720 23.54 -4.47 -17.79
CA VAL A 720 22.54 -4.25 -18.84
C VAL A 720 22.97 -5.04 -20.08
N ASP A 721 22.14 -6.01 -20.51
CA ASP A 721 22.32 -6.61 -21.82
C ASP A 721 21.96 -5.57 -22.89
N PRO A 722 22.90 -5.09 -23.69
CA PRO A 722 22.64 -4.05 -24.70
C PRO A 722 21.66 -4.49 -25.79
N ASN A 723 21.44 -5.79 -25.93
CA ASN A 723 20.49 -6.37 -26.90
C ASN A 723 19.09 -6.60 -26.29
N LYS A 724 18.92 -6.45 -24.98
CA LYS A 724 17.63 -6.66 -24.32
C LYS A 724 16.70 -5.49 -24.61
N LYS A 725 15.53 -5.77 -25.16
CA LYS A 725 14.50 -4.76 -25.37
C LYS A 725 13.98 -4.28 -24.01
N VAL A 726 14.12 -2.98 -23.72
CA VAL A 726 13.55 -2.36 -22.53
C VAL A 726 12.04 -2.38 -22.65
N VAL A 727 11.37 -3.05 -21.70
CA VAL A 727 9.91 -3.11 -21.62
C VAL A 727 9.37 -2.45 -20.35
N GLN A 728 10.24 -2.18 -19.38
CA GLN A 728 9.86 -1.47 -18.16
C GLN A 728 9.69 0.02 -18.43
N GLY A 729 8.54 0.61 -18.05
CA GLY A 729 8.28 2.02 -18.30
C GLY A 729 6.80 2.38 -18.24
N TYR A 730 6.49 3.53 -18.83
CA TYR A 730 5.13 4.07 -18.88
C TYR A 730 4.56 3.89 -20.28
N TYR A 731 3.46 3.18 -20.36
CA TYR A 731 2.68 2.95 -21.59
C TYR A 731 1.50 3.90 -21.62
N VAL A 732 1.35 4.65 -22.69
CA VAL A 732 0.22 5.57 -22.83
C VAL A 732 -0.60 5.18 -24.05
N PHE A 733 -1.90 5.07 -23.84
CA PHE A 733 -2.90 4.65 -24.84
C PHE A 733 -3.85 5.79 -25.16
N THR A 734 -4.37 5.78 -26.39
CA THR A 734 -5.38 6.73 -26.87
C THR A 734 -6.19 6.10 -28.00
N LEU A 735 -7.27 6.73 -28.42
CA LEU A 735 -7.94 6.42 -29.69
C LEU A 735 -7.12 6.92 -30.88
N GLU A 736 -7.24 6.24 -32.01
CA GLU A 736 -6.64 6.67 -33.29
C GLU A 736 -7.13 8.04 -33.72
#